data_abaaa98b8500c58f57c00fd3c6ed75e0
#
_entry.id   abaaa98b8500c58f57c00fd3c6ed75e0
#
_cell.length_a   1.000
_cell.length_b   1.000
_cell.length_c   1.000
_cell.angle_alpha   90.00
_cell.angle_beta   90.00
_cell.angle_gamma   90.00
#
_symmetry.space_group_name_H-M   'P 1'
#
loop_
_entity.id
_entity.type
_entity.pdbx_description
1 polymer ?
#
loop_
_entity_poly.entity_id
_entity_poly.type
_entity_poly.pdbx_seq_one_letter_code
_entity_poly.pdbx_strand_id
1 'polypeptide(L)'
;MKYIVYILLFIPIIVASQEQIEGVILEGNEKNEYLGLDGANVFWLNTSVGTITDENGKFTIPYKPEYKKLVISYVGFETDTITVNEPKRIQHTLGPKGSLDEVLISARKKASARSFIEARNVINVSSAELLKAACCNLSESFETNPSIDVNFADAISGTRQIKMLGLTSPYILIATENIPSIRGASQAYGLSFIPGTWVESIQITKGAGSVVNGFESIAGQINAELQKPTRDDKLFVNAYGNANGRYELNTHFNTKVSNKWDTGIYLHGNIRDAKFDKNDDSFLDMPLQKQINVMNRWQYTDTEKGFVSFINFRFLNDEKQTGQEDFDPKRDKLTTNFWGSEIDTQRFDVSAKFGYVNPEIPYQSIGVQTAFSNHEQNSYFGLNQYDIVHNSFYATAIFNSIIGDSRNKFKTGLSATYDDYEEIVNTVDFQREENSFGAFFEYTYDNLGDLNVTAGLRIDTHNLLGTFLTPRVHARYTPWENSAFRASAGRGKRSANIFTENQKMFATNRTINILDTDGKIYGLDPEIAWNYGFSYSQKFKIFKKKADITFDYYRTDFENQIVVDWETSNEVNFYNLKGESYANSFQAELNVNITKGLDIRTAYKYYDVKTDYSSEKLDKPLTPKHRIFGNVSFETLRKVNGAHWKFDTTFNWLGEQRFSSTEGNPTEYQLPEKTSTLSTLNAQITKVFSHSFEVYLGGENLTNVKQDNPILGSDDPFGSNFDTTFVYGPIFGASYYAGLRYKLN
;
A
#
# COMPACT_ATOMS: atom_id res chain seq x y z
N MET A 1 44.15 -11.80 -20.29
CA MET A 1 42.85 -11.14 -20.19
C MET A 1 42.43 -10.29 -21.41
N LYS A 2 43.17 -10.27 -22.50
CA LYS A 2 42.80 -9.51 -23.72
C LYS A 2 42.10 -10.35 -24.80
N TYR A 3 41.97 -11.65 -24.64
CA TYR A 3 41.37 -12.57 -25.65
C TYR A 3 39.99 -13.10 -25.32
N ILE A 4 39.48 -12.86 -24.10
CA ILE A 4 38.13 -13.29 -23.71
C ILE A 4 37.03 -12.32 -24.21
N VAL A 5 37.39 -11.08 -24.52
CA VAL A 5 36.43 -10.06 -25.01
C VAL A 5 36.03 -10.29 -26.48
N TYR A 6 36.85 -10.98 -27.27
CA TYR A 6 36.57 -11.21 -28.70
C TYR A 6 35.76 -12.46 -29.01
N ILE A 7 35.55 -13.37 -28.03
CA ILE A 7 34.75 -14.59 -28.23
C ILE A 7 33.25 -14.32 -28.02
N LEU A 8 32.88 -13.25 -27.31
CA LEU A 8 31.48 -12.85 -27.10
C LEU A 8 30.86 -12.05 -28.27
N LEU A 9 31.65 -11.72 -29.33
CA LEU A 9 31.17 -10.91 -30.47
C LEU A 9 30.77 -11.74 -31.71
N PHE A 10 30.84 -13.09 -31.66
CA PHE A 10 30.50 -13.96 -32.79
C PHE A 10 29.52 -15.08 -32.43
N ILE A 11 28.43 -14.76 -31.71
CA ILE A 11 27.26 -15.64 -31.70
C ILE A 11 26.29 -15.08 -32.75
N PRO A 12 26.05 -15.77 -33.87
CA PRO A 12 25.03 -15.38 -34.81
C PRO A 12 23.67 -15.53 -34.10
N ILE A 13 23.02 -14.39 -33.81
CA ILE A 13 21.64 -14.36 -33.37
C ILE A 13 20.81 -14.83 -34.57
N ILE A 14 20.38 -16.08 -34.57
CA ILE A 14 19.35 -16.57 -35.48
C ILE A 14 18.06 -15.87 -35.05
N VAL A 15 17.72 -14.78 -35.70
CA VAL A 15 16.41 -14.12 -35.56
C VAL A 15 15.39 -14.99 -36.29
N ALA A 16 14.78 -15.92 -35.58
CA ALA A 16 13.56 -16.53 -36.05
C ALA A 16 12.46 -15.46 -35.90
N SER A 17 11.98 -14.93 -37.01
CA SER A 17 10.78 -14.07 -37.03
C SER A 17 9.62 -14.90 -36.53
N GLN A 18 9.19 -14.71 -35.27
CA GLN A 18 7.95 -15.30 -34.77
C GLN A 18 6.78 -14.44 -35.27
N GLU A 19 5.78 -15.09 -35.82
CA GLU A 19 4.50 -14.43 -36.13
C GLU A 19 3.92 -13.84 -34.83
N GLN A 20 3.42 -12.61 -34.91
CA GLN A 20 2.84 -11.89 -33.77
C GLN A 20 1.40 -11.50 -34.06
N ILE A 21 0.61 -11.43 -33.00
CA ILE A 21 -0.74 -10.88 -33.04
C ILE A 21 -0.68 -9.53 -32.34
N GLU A 22 -1.15 -8.53 -33.03
CA GLU A 22 -1.41 -7.21 -32.47
C GLU A 22 -2.89 -7.06 -32.17
N GLY A 23 -3.24 -6.36 -31.09
CA GLY A 23 -4.63 -6.11 -30.77
C GLY A 23 -4.83 -4.94 -29.84
N VAL A 24 -6.11 -4.63 -29.63
CA VAL A 24 -6.56 -3.57 -28.72
C VAL A 24 -7.64 -4.15 -27.84
N ILE A 25 -7.49 -3.97 -26.55
CA ILE A 25 -8.52 -4.26 -25.56
C ILE A 25 -9.18 -2.95 -25.15
N LEU A 26 -10.48 -2.92 -25.32
CA LEU A 26 -11.32 -1.77 -25.04
C LEU A 26 -12.21 -2.06 -23.84
N GLU A 27 -12.55 -1.02 -23.12
CA GLU A 27 -13.66 -1.02 -22.18
C GLU A 27 -14.93 -0.60 -22.93
N GLY A 28 -15.98 -1.41 -22.84
CA GLY A 28 -17.32 -1.01 -23.27
C GLY A 28 -18.09 -0.48 -22.05
N ASN A 29 -18.59 0.74 -22.14
CA ASN A 29 -19.60 1.22 -21.21
C ASN A 29 -21.01 1.06 -21.80
N GLU A 30 -22.05 1.20 -20.97
CA GLU A 30 -23.46 1.09 -21.39
C GLU A 30 -23.88 2.14 -22.44
N LYS A 31 -23.01 3.11 -22.75
CA LYS A 31 -23.24 4.20 -23.71
C LYS A 31 -22.57 3.98 -25.07
N ASN A 32 -22.03 2.78 -25.35
CA ASN A 32 -21.24 2.46 -26.57
C ASN A 32 -19.99 3.33 -26.78
N GLU A 33 -19.38 3.83 -25.72
CA GLU A 33 -18.09 4.48 -25.79
C GLU A 33 -17.01 3.44 -25.47
N TYR A 34 -15.94 3.40 -26.25
CA TYR A 34 -14.87 2.42 -26.15
C TYR A 34 -13.57 3.10 -25.77
N LEU A 35 -13.04 2.78 -24.60
CA LEU A 35 -11.76 3.29 -24.11
C LEU A 35 -10.72 2.18 -24.09
N GLY A 36 -9.47 2.50 -24.40
CA GLY A 36 -8.36 1.56 -24.26
C GLY A 36 -8.18 1.15 -22.80
N LEU A 37 -8.06 -0.14 -22.55
CA LEU A 37 -7.94 -0.70 -21.20
C LEU A 37 -6.46 -0.92 -20.87
N ASP A 38 -5.85 -0.02 -20.08
CA ASP A 38 -4.45 -0.10 -19.67
C ASP A 38 -4.23 -1.20 -18.62
N GLY A 39 -3.14 -1.96 -18.77
CA GLY A 39 -2.77 -3.00 -17.80
C GLY A 39 -3.63 -4.26 -17.85
N ALA A 40 -4.45 -4.46 -18.89
CA ALA A 40 -5.17 -5.71 -19.07
C ALA A 40 -4.20 -6.85 -19.41
N ASN A 41 -4.34 -7.99 -18.72
CA ASN A 41 -3.56 -9.17 -18.99
C ASN A 41 -4.11 -9.90 -20.23
N VAL A 42 -3.27 -10.15 -21.21
CA VAL A 42 -3.57 -10.91 -22.42
C VAL A 42 -2.63 -12.09 -22.51
N PHE A 43 -3.13 -13.31 -22.44
CA PHE A 43 -2.28 -14.50 -22.40
C PHE A 43 -2.94 -15.71 -23.04
N TRP A 44 -2.11 -16.63 -23.57
CA TRP A 44 -2.60 -17.88 -24.13
C TRP A 44 -3.02 -18.86 -23.03
N LEU A 45 -4.22 -19.39 -23.15
CA LEU A 45 -4.80 -20.30 -22.16
C LEU A 45 -3.89 -21.53 -21.96
N ASN A 46 -3.62 -21.84 -20.70
CA ASN A 46 -2.73 -22.93 -20.24
C ASN A 46 -1.25 -22.77 -20.65
N THR A 47 -0.81 -21.55 -20.98
CA THR A 47 0.61 -21.25 -21.23
C THR A 47 1.11 -20.18 -20.28
N SER A 48 2.42 -19.97 -20.26
CA SER A 48 3.05 -18.81 -19.60
C SER A 48 3.29 -17.63 -20.55
N VAL A 49 2.86 -17.74 -21.81
CA VAL A 49 3.03 -16.70 -22.83
C VAL A 49 1.90 -15.70 -22.70
N GLY A 50 2.23 -14.46 -22.36
CA GLY A 50 1.28 -13.38 -22.16
C GLY A 50 1.96 -12.03 -22.24
N THR A 51 1.13 -11.00 -22.32
CA THR A 51 1.51 -9.59 -22.32
C THR A 51 0.46 -8.80 -21.55
N ILE A 52 0.76 -7.55 -21.23
CA ILE A 52 -0.21 -6.59 -20.71
C ILE A 52 -0.47 -5.52 -21.76
N THR A 53 -1.69 -5.00 -21.78
CA THR A 53 -2.03 -3.86 -22.63
C THR A 53 -1.35 -2.61 -22.12
N ASP A 54 -0.98 -1.76 -23.05
CA ASP A 54 -0.53 -0.41 -22.75
C ASP A 54 -1.71 0.52 -22.36
N GLU A 55 -1.41 1.76 -22.08
CA GLU A 55 -2.40 2.78 -21.70
C GLU A 55 -3.48 3.06 -22.76
N ASN A 56 -3.33 2.55 -23.99
CA ASN A 56 -4.35 2.57 -25.04
C ASN A 56 -5.08 1.25 -25.21
N GLY A 57 -4.87 0.32 -24.31
CA GLY A 57 -5.39 -1.01 -24.44
C GLY A 57 -4.71 -1.86 -25.49
N LYS A 58 -3.60 -1.42 -26.11
CA LYS A 58 -2.93 -2.18 -27.17
C LYS A 58 -1.98 -3.22 -26.59
N PHE A 59 -1.90 -4.35 -27.29
CA PHE A 59 -1.00 -5.43 -26.95
C PHE A 59 -0.40 -6.06 -28.21
N THR A 60 0.75 -6.68 -28.01
CA THR A 60 1.37 -7.57 -29.00
C THR A 60 1.75 -8.86 -28.29
N ILE A 61 1.42 -10.01 -28.88
CA ILE A 61 1.67 -11.33 -28.32
C ILE A 61 2.15 -12.29 -29.40
N PRO A 62 3.15 -13.16 -29.14
CA PRO A 62 3.58 -14.18 -30.10
C PRO A 62 2.45 -15.14 -30.45
N TYR A 63 2.35 -15.50 -31.72
CA TYR A 63 1.42 -16.51 -32.22
C TYR A 63 2.18 -17.82 -32.54
N LYS A 64 1.57 -18.91 -32.12
CA LYS A 64 1.93 -20.27 -32.59
C LYS A 64 0.65 -21.00 -32.98
N PRO A 65 0.66 -21.83 -34.04
CA PRO A 65 -0.54 -22.58 -34.48
C PRO A 65 -1.18 -23.47 -33.43
N GLU A 66 -0.42 -23.88 -32.41
CA GLU A 66 -0.89 -24.64 -31.25
C GLU A 66 -1.68 -23.80 -30.24
N TYR A 67 -1.53 -22.47 -30.24
CA TYR A 67 -2.23 -21.57 -29.34
C TYR A 67 -3.59 -21.21 -29.92
N LYS A 68 -4.66 -21.75 -29.33
CA LYS A 68 -6.02 -21.59 -29.86
C LYS A 68 -6.89 -20.60 -29.07
N LYS A 69 -6.60 -20.38 -27.82
CA LYS A 69 -7.46 -19.58 -26.92
C LYS A 69 -6.66 -18.47 -26.25
N LEU A 70 -6.98 -17.24 -26.59
CA LEU A 70 -6.41 -16.05 -25.98
C LEU A 70 -7.32 -15.59 -24.85
N VAL A 71 -6.79 -15.48 -23.64
CA VAL A 71 -7.50 -15.03 -22.44
C VAL A 71 -7.16 -13.57 -22.20
N ILE A 72 -8.19 -12.77 -21.99
CA ILE A 72 -8.09 -11.34 -21.69
C ILE A 72 -8.69 -11.13 -20.32
N SER A 73 -7.91 -10.54 -19.38
CA SER A 73 -8.37 -10.31 -18.03
C SER A 73 -7.86 -8.98 -17.50
N TYR A 74 -8.73 -8.27 -16.80
CA TYR A 74 -8.40 -7.02 -16.12
C TYR A 74 -9.08 -6.96 -14.75
N VAL A 75 -8.45 -6.31 -13.78
CA VAL A 75 -9.03 -6.14 -12.44
C VAL A 75 -10.29 -5.25 -12.57
N GLY A 76 -11.42 -5.77 -12.13
CA GLY A 76 -12.71 -5.05 -12.25
C GLY A 76 -13.59 -5.52 -13.45
N PHE A 77 -13.06 -6.28 -14.43
CA PHE A 77 -13.78 -6.76 -15.62
C PHE A 77 -13.94 -8.28 -15.66
N GLU A 78 -14.87 -8.77 -16.47
CA GLU A 78 -14.98 -10.21 -16.72
C GLU A 78 -13.81 -10.69 -17.59
N THR A 79 -13.20 -11.79 -17.15
CA THR A 79 -12.17 -12.44 -17.97
C THR A 79 -12.84 -13.09 -19.16
N ASP A 80 -12.43 -12.71 -20.36
CA ASP A 80 -12.93 -13.31 -21.57
C ASP A 80 -11.89 -14.17 -22.27
N THR A 81 -12.35 -15.11 -23.11
CA THR A 81 -11.49 -16.04 -23.84
C THR A 81 -11.92 -16.12 -25.27
N ILE A 82 -11.10 -15.60 -26.16
CA ILE A 82 -11.38 -15.61 -27.61
C ILE A 82 -10.61 -16.73 -28.31
N THR A 83 -11.19 -17.28 -29.36
CA THR A 83 -10.54 -18.29 -30.20
C THR A 83 -9.82 -17.59 -31.35
N VAL A 84 -8.53 -17.91 -31.50
CA VAL A 84 -7.66 -17.33 -32.52
C VAL A 84 -7.11 -18.47 -33.37
N ASN A 85 -7.44 -18.48 -34.65
CA ASN A 85 -7.05 -19.55 -35.58
C ASN A 85 -5.93 -19.13 -36.55
N GLU A 86 -5.68 -17.83 -36.67
CA GLU A 86 -4.70 -17.25 -37.59
C GLU A 86 -4.14 -15.95 -36.98
N PRO A 87 -2.90 -15.54 -37.34
CA PRO A 87 -2.33 -14.27 -36.86
C PRO A 87 -3.05 -13.09 -37.56
N LYS A 88 -3.95 -12.45 -36.83
CA LYS A 88 -4.68 -11.27 -37.31
C LYS A 88 -4.81 -10.24 -36.21
N ARG A 89 -5.06 -9.00 -36.61
CA ARG A 89 -5.33 -7.92 -35.65
C ARG A 89 -6.63 -8.21 -34.88
N ILE A 90 -6.54 -8.12 -33.54
CA ILE A 90 -7.67 -8.39 -32.64
C ILE A 90 -8.12 -7.08 -32.00
N GLN A 91 -9.41 -6.81 -32.11
CA GLN A 91 -10.07 -5.80 -31.29
C GLN A 91 -11.09 -6.51 -30.42
N HIS A 92 -10.96 -6.33 -29.10
CA HIS A 92 -11.84 -6.99 -28.14
C HIS A 92 -12.27 -6.02 -27.06
N THR A 93 -13.55 -6.06 -26.71
CA THR A 93 -14.11 -5.18 -25.68
C THR A 93 -14.41 -6.00 -24.44
N LEU A 94 -13.81 -5.63 -23.31
CA LEU A 94 -14.23 -6.13 -22.02
C LEU A 94 -15.38 -5.27 -21.51
N GLY A 95 -16.55 -5.89 -21.31
CA GLY A 95 -17.72 -5.21 -20.78
C GLY A 95 -17.64 -5.05 -19.27
N PRO A 96 -18.15 -3.92 -18.72
CA PRO A 96 -18.52 -3.89 -17.31
C PRO A 96 -19.66 -4.89 -17.09
N LYS A 97 -19.74 -5.39 -15.89
CA LYS A 97 -20.68 -6.43 -15.49
C LYS A 97 -22.12 -5.93 -15.50
N GLY A 98 -22.86 -6.18 -16.58
CA GLY A 98 -24.30 -5.90 -16.62
C GLY A 98 -24.94 -5.85 -17.98
N SER A 99 -25.75 -6.82 -18.22
CA SER A 99 -26.93 -7.02 -19.10
C SER A 99 -26.77 -8.00 -20.25
N LEU A 100 -27.52 -9.02 -20.16
CA LEU A 100 -28.44 -9.76 -21.03
C LEU A 100 -28.38 -11.27 -20.85
N ASP A 101 -29.56 -11.89 -20.82
CA ASP A 101 -29.85 -13.30 -20.68
C ASP A 101 -28.99 -14.23 -21.55
N GLU A 102 -27.94 -14.79 -20.97
CA GLU A 102 -27.34 -16.03 -21.40
C GLU A 102 -26.68 -16.74 -20.21
N VAL A 103 -26.67 -18.06 -20.25
CA VAL A 103 -26.16 -18.92 -19.18
C VAL A 103 -24.76 -18.44 -18.72
N LEU A 104 -24.74 -17.62 -17.69
CA LEU A 104 -23.55 -17.02 -17.10
C LEU A 104 -22.69 -18.11 -16.49
N ILE A 105 -21.68 -18.59 -17.20
CA ILE A 105 -20.50 -19.16 -16.57
C ILE A 105 -19.67 -17.97 -16.05
N SER A 106 -20.11 -17.36 -14.97
CA SER A 106 -19.36 -16.29 -14.34
C SER A 106 -18.11 -16.89 -13.69
N ALA A 107 -16.94 -16.68 -14.28
CA ALA A 107 -15.70 -16.91 -13.60
C ALA A 107 -15.57 -15.84 -12.52
N ARG A 108 -15.66 -16.23 -11.24
CA ARG A 108 -15.44 -15.34 -10.09
C ARG A 108 -14.01 -14.79 -10.17
N LYS A 109 -13.86 -13.48 -10.22
CA LYS A 109 -12.55 -12.83 -10.14
C LYS A 109 -11.98 -13.01 -8.75
N LYS A 110 -10.68 -13.33 -8.67
CA LYS A 110 -9.95 -13.27 -7.41
C LYS A 110 -9.90 -11.81 -6.95
N ALA A 111 -10.34 -11.54 -5.75
CA ALA A 111 -10.34 -10.21 -5.16
C ALA A 111 -8.91 -9.69 -4.91
N SER A 112 -7.95 -10.60 -4.74
CA SER A 112 -6.51 -10.31 -4.71
C SER A 112 -5.79 -11.30 -5.63
N ALA A 113 -4.88 -10.82 -6.47
CA ALA A 113 -4.15 -11.65 -7.42
C ALA A 113 -2.71 -11.16 -7.62
N ARG A 114 -1.77 -12.11 -7.63
CA ARG A 114 -0.37 -11.85 -7.99
C ARG A 114 -0.24 -11.81 -9.51
N SER A 115 0.47 -10.81 -10.04
CA SER A 115 0.82 -10.75 -11.45
C SER A 115 1.78 -11.90 -11.79
N PHE A 116 1.48 -12.68 -12.84
CA PHE A 116 2.37 -13.72 -13.36
C PHE A 116 3.19 -13.24 -14.56
N ILE A 117 2.91 -12.05 -15.05
CA ILE A 117 3.47 -11.51 -16.31
C ILE A 117 4.58 -10.50 -16.02
N GLU A 118 4.43 -9.68 -15.00
CA GLU A 118 5.41 -8.66 -14.67
C GLU A 118 6.70 -9.23 -14.09
N ALA A 119 7.87 -8.61 -14.44
CA ALA A 119 9.16 -8.92 -13.82
C ALA A 119 9.17 -8.57 -12.33
N ARG A 120 8.51 -7.49 -11.94
CA ARG A 120 8.31 -7.08 -10.55
C ARG A 120 7.34 -8.04 -9.84
N ASN A 121 7.53 -8.22 -8.54
CA ASN A 121 6.62 -9.01 -7.72
C ASN A 121 5.43 -8.14 -7.26
N VAL A 122 4.41 -8.06 -8.12
CA VAL A 122 3.23 -7.21 -7.92
C VAL A 122 2.02 -8.03 -7.51
N ILE A 123 1.32 -7.55 -6.50
CA ILE A 123 0.04 -8.08 -6.03
C ILE A 123 -1.01 -6.98 -6.24
N ASN A 124 -2.03 -7.29 -7.02
CA ASN A 124 -3.17 -6.41 -7.25
C ASN A 124 -4.31 -6.80 -6.32
N VAL A 125 -4.82 -5.83 -5.56
CA VAL A 125 -5.92 -5.95 -4.60
C VAL A 125 -7.06 -5.09 -5.11
N SER A 126 -8.21 -5.67 -5.40
CA SER A 126 -9.39 -4.94 -5.89
C SER A 126 -10.24 -4.38 -4.75
N SER A 127 -11.14 -3.45 -5.06
CA SER A 127 -12.15 -2.96 -4.11
C SER A 127 -12.98 -4.08 -3.48
N ALA A 128 -13.21 -5.19 -4.18
CA ALA A 128 -13.90 -6.36 -3.63
C ALA A 128 -13.15 -7.02 -2.47
N GLU A 129 -11.82 -7.00 -2.44
CA GLU A 129 -11.03 -7.44 -1.28
C GLU A 129 -11.14 -6.44 -0.14
N LEU A 130 -11.04 -5.15 -0.44
CA LEU A 130 -11.12 -4.07 0.55
C LEU A 130 -12.47 -4.06 1.28
N LEU A 131 -13.54 -4.53 0.64
CA LEU A 131 -14.89 -4.58 1.22
C LEU A 131 -15.19 -5.88 1.99
N LYS A 132 -14.23 -6.81 2.15
CA LYS A 132 -14.37 -8.04 2.95
C LYS A 132 -14.30 -7.82 4.46
N ALA A 133 -13.73 -6.73 4.88
CA ALA A 133 -13.72 -6.24 6.26
C ALA A 133 -14.37 -4.86 6.29
N ALA A 134 -14.60 -4.33 7.48
CA ALA A 134 -15.02 -2.93 7.64
C ALA A 134 -13.86 -1.98 7.38
N CYS A 135 -13.35 -1.97 6.14
CA CYS A 135 -12.23 -1.13 5.75
C CYS A 135 -12.68 0.32 5.62
N CYS A 136 -12.63 1.04 6.72
CA CYS A 136 -13.01 2.43 6.78
C CYS A 136 -11.93 3.34 6.17
N ASN A 137 -10.66 2.92 6.24
CA ASN A 137 -9.52 3.65 5.68
C ASN A 137 -8.45 2.70 5.11
N LEU A 138 -7.41 3.27 4.51
CA LEU A 138 -6.37 2.49 3.84
C LEU A 138 -5.58 1.59 4.81
N SER A 139 -5.35 1.99 6.06
CA SER A 139 -4.62 1.16 7.03
C SER A 139 -5.37 -0.12 7.38
N GLU A 140 -6.67 -0.04 7.58
CA GLU A 140 -7.55 -1.18 7.88
C GLU A 140 -7.69 -2.10 6.65
N SER A 141 -7.59 -1.54 5.45
CA SER A 141 -7.69 -2.30 4.19
C SER A 141 -6.61 -3.37 4.02
N PHE A 142 -5.49 -3.27 4.72
CA PHE A 142 -4.38 -4.23 4.63
C PHE A 142 -4.55 -5.45 5.53
N GLU A 143 -5.46 -5.45 6.51
CA GLU A 143 -5.62 -6.58 7.46
C GLU A 143 -6.01 -7.90 6.81
N THR A 144 -6.66 -7.86 5.64
CA THR A 144 -7.04 -9.05 4.87
C THR A 144 -5.96 -9.54 3.91
N ASN A 145 -4.80 -8.84 3.84
CA ASN A 145 -3.72 -9.17 2.90
C ASN A 145 -2.46 -9.69 3.64
N PRO A 146 -2.00 -10.92 3.34
CA PRO A 146 -0.83 -11.47 4.02
C PRO A 146 0.49 -10.80 3.69
N SER A 147 0.56 -9.90 2.69
CA SER A 147 1.82 -9.25 2.29
C SER A 147 2.19 -8.06 3.15
N ILE A 148 1.22 -7.49 3.85
CA ILE A 148 1.40 -6.32 4.73
C ILE A 148 0.95 -6.69 6.13
N ASP A 149 1.72 -6.27 7.12
CA ASP A 149 1.39 -6.43 8.52
C ASP A 149 0.87 -5.10 9.06
N VAL A 150 -0.18 -5.13 9.86
CA VAL A 150 -0.79 -3.96 10.49
C VAL A 150 -0.69 -4.09 11.99
N ASN A 151 -0.17 -3.07 12.66
CA ASN A 151 -0.04 -3.03 14.12
C ASN A 151 -0.44 -1.64 14.62
N PHE A 152 -0.83 -1.52 15.89
CA PHE A 152 -0.92 -0.21 16.54
C PHE A 152 0.47 0.38 16.77
N ALA A 153 0.61 1.69 16.66
CA ALA A 153 1.85 2.40 16.91
C ALA A 153 2.08 2.61 18.41
N ASP A 154 1.02 2.93 19.14
CA ASP A 154 0.97 3.18 20.57
C ASP A 154 -0.41 2.83 21.15
N ALA A 155 -0.54 2.89 22.48
CA ALA A 155 -1.76 2.50 23.19
C ALA A 155 -2.90 3.53 23.14
N ILE A 156 -2.65 4.77 22.75
CA ILE A 156 -3.60 5.87 22.97
C ILE A 156 -4.06 6.57 21.68
N SER A 157 -3.19 6.73 20.68
CA SER A 157 -3.52 7.50 19.46
C SER A 157 -4.45 6.74 18.50
N GLY A 158 -4.63 5.44 18.68
CA GLY A 158 -5.37 4.58 17.75
C GLY A 158 -4.71 4.46 16.36
N THR A 159 -3.47 4.92 16.23
CA THR A 159 -2.71 4.94 14.98
C THR A 159 -2.27 3.56 14.58
N ARG A 160 -2.52 3.19 13.33
CA ARG A 160 -2.07 1.93 12.76
C ARG A 160 -0.84 2.15 11.89
N GLN A 161 0.18 1.36 12.13
CA GLN A 161 1.41 1.28 11.34
C GLN A 161 1.39 0.05 10.46
N ILE A 162 1.90 0.16 9.24
CA ILE A 162 2.10 -0.99 8.36
C ILE A 162 3.58 -1.39 8.31
N LYS A 163 3.80 -2.70 8.12
CA LYS A 163 5.12 -3.29 7.89
C LYS A 163 5.10 -4.14 6.64
N MET A 164 6.16 -4.09 5.86
CA MET A 164 6.41 -4.95 4.71
C MET A 164 7.84 -5.43 4.73
N LEU A 165 8.05 -6.74 4.51
CA LEU A 165 9.36 -7.37 4.58
C LEU A 165 10.10 -7.17 5.91
N GLY A 166 9.37 -7.01 7.02
CA GLY A 166 9.92 -6.75 8.35
C GLY A 166 10.26 -5.27 8.64
N LEU A 167 10.06 -4.37 7.67
CA LEU A 167 10.34 -2.95 7.78
C LEU A 167 9.05 -2.11 7.85
N THR A 168 9.09 -1.02 8.60
CA THR A 168 7.95 -0.11 8.82
C THR A 168 7.68 0.81 7.64
N SER A 169 6.53 1.50 7.68
CA SER A 169 6.03 2.37 6.59
C SER A 169 7.03 3.40 6.06
N PRO A 170 7.95 4.01 6.81
CA PRO A 170 8.94 4.93 6.26
C PRO A 170 9.80 4.35 5.13
N TYR A 171 10.04 3.03 5.13
CA TYR A 171 10.80 2.33 4.08
C TYR A 171 9.95 1.86 2.89
N ILE A 172 8.65 2.17 2.90
CA ILE A 172 7.69 1.80 1.87
C ILE A 172 7.23 3.07 1.16
N LEU A 173 7.44 3.16 -0.14
CA LEU A 173 6.86 4.27 -0.91
C LEU A 173 5.35 4.06 -1.03
N ILE A 174 4.57 4.94 -0.41
CA ILE A 174 3.11 4.91 -0.47
C ILE A 174 2.62 6.04 -1.36
N ALA A 175 1.99 5.66 -2.47
CA ALA A 175 1.52 6.56 -3.50
C ALA A 175 0.00 6.46 -3.68
N THR A 176 -0.60 7.54 -4.10
CA THR A 176 -1.97 7.59 -4.62
C THR A 176 -1.88 7.94 -6.11
N GLU A 177 -2.33 7.01 -6.96
CA GLU A 177 -2.25 7.17 -8.40
C GLU A 177 -0.84 7.48 -8.92
N ASN A 178 0.16 6.77 -8.40
CA ASN A 178 1.60 6.93 -8.67
C ASN A 178 2.21 8.28 -8.25
N ILE A 179 1.50 9.10 -7.49
CA ILE A 179 2.03 10.31 -6.85
C ILE A 179 2.36 9.96 -5.40
N PRO A 180 3.60 10.11 -4.91
CA PRO A 180 3.94 9.92 -3.50
C PRO A 180 3.04 10.77 -2.61
N SER A 181 2.30 10.17 -1.69
CA SER A 181 1.24 10.86 -0.93
C SER A 181 1.37 10.76 0.58
N ILE A 182 1.92 9.65 1.10
CA ILE A 182 2.14 9.44 2.53
C ILE A 182 3.65 9.49 2.78
N ARG A 183 4.13 10.70 3.08
CA ARG A 183 5.54 11.03 3.34
C ARG A 183 5.61 12.32 4.18
N GLY A 184 6.77 12.61 4.75
CA GLY A 184 6.95 13.81 5.58
C GLY A 184 5.94 13.87 6.73
N ALA A 185 5.29 15.00 6.93
CA ALA A 185 4.32 15.21 8.01
C ALA A 185 3.16 14.20 8.02
N SER A 186 2.75 13.68 6.86
CA SER A 186 1.68 12.68 6.79
C SER A 186 2.09 11.26 7.16
N GLN A 187 3.36 11.01 7.49
CA GLN A 187 3.87 9.65 7.73
C GLN A 187 3.17 8.95 8.90
N ALA A 188 2.84 9.69 9.96
CA ALA A 188 2.19 9.11 11.14
C ALA A 188 0.74 8.69 10.87
N TYR A 189 -0.09 9.60 10.34
CA TYR A 189 -1.55 9.41 10.27
C TYR A 189 -2.10 9.27 8.84
N GLY A 190 -1.29 9.48 7.81
CA GLY A 190 -1.73 9.57 6.42
C GLY A 190 -2.48 8.34 5.87
N LEU A 191 -2.23 7.15 6.41
CA LEU A 191 -2.98 5.94 6.08
C LEU A 191 -4.46 6.03 6.48
N SER A 192 -4.78 6.76 7.56
CA SER A 192 -6.16 6.98 8.01
C SER A 192 -6.89 8.06 7.20
N PHE A 193 -6.16 8.86 6.42
CA PHE A 193 -6.73 9.95 5.63
C PHE A 193 -7.38 9.48 4.32
N ILE A 194 -7.11 8.27 3.85
CA ILE A 194 -7.65 7.75 2.58
C ILE A 194 -8.79 6.79 2.90
N PRO A 195 -10.06 7.18 2.65
CA PRO A 195 -11.20 6.30 2.86
C PRO A 195 -11.12 5.08 1.96
N GLY A 196 -11.34 3.88 2.50
CA GLY A 196 -11.25 2.63 1.75
C GLY A 196 -12.24 2.52 0.59
N THR A 197 -13.40 3.18 0.71
CA THR A 197 -14.43 3.24 -0.35
C THR A 197 -14.01 4.08 -1.56
N TRP A 198 -13.05 5.02 -1.39
CA TRP A 198 -12.51 5.83 -2.49
C TRP A 198 -11.51 5.07 -3.34
N VAL A 199 -11.03 3.92 -2.86
CA VAL A 199 -10.00 3.12 -3.51
C VAL A 199 -10.62 2.10 -4.46
N GLU A 200 -10.26 2.18 -5.74
CA GLU A 200 -10.63 1.21 -6.77
C GLU A 200 -9.78 -0.07 -6.67
N SER A 201 -8.47 0.13 -6.51
CA SER A 201 -7.51 -0.96 -6.37
C SER A 201 -6.24 -0.53 -5.67
N ILE A 202 -5.50 -1.51 -5.12
CA ILE A 202 -4.18 -1.29 -4.55
C ILE A 202 -3.18 -2.20 -5.26
N GLN A 203 -2.05 -1.64 -5.67
CA GLN A 203 -0.90 -2.40 -6.16
C GLN A 203 0.16 -2.45 -5.07
N ILE A 204 0.56 -3.65 -4.67
CA ILE A 204 1.62 -3.90 -3.70
C ILE A 204 2.81 -4.50 -4.45
N THR A 205 3.90 -3.77 -4.54
CA THR A 205 5.16 -4.24 -5.13
C THR A 205 6.16 -4.51 -4.02
N LYS A 206 6.61 -5.77 -3.90
CA LYS A 206 7.65 -6.16 -2.94
C LYS A 206 9.04 -5.85 -3.50
N GLY A 207 9.95 -5.40 -2.64
CA GLY A 207 11.32 -5.01 -3.00
C GLY A 207 11.41 -3.57 -3.51
N ALA A 208 12.54 -3.18 -4.07
CA ALA A 208 12.86 -1.79 -4.40
C ALA A 208 11.89 -1.09 -5.40
N GLY A 209 11.10 -1.86 -6.17
CA GLY A 209 10.12 -1.32 -7.11
C GLY A 209 10.71 -0.68 -8.36
N SER A 210 9.98 0.23 -9.02
CA SER A 210 10.43 0.94 -10.22
C SER A 210 11.21 2.21 -9.90
N VAL A 211 12.22 2.55 -10.71
CA VAL A 211 12.97 3.83 -10.61
C VAL A 211 12.11 5.04 -11.00
N VAL A 212 11.03 4.81 -11.74
CA VAL A 212 10.10 5.87 -12.18
C VAL A 212 9.42 6.56 -10.99
N ASN A 213 9.12 5.80 -9.92
CA ASN A 213 8.35 6.28 -8.77
C ASN A 213 9.21 6.99 -7.70
N GLY A 214 10.50 7.21 -7.95
CA GLY A 214 11.39 7.92 -7.02
C GLY A 214 12.49 7.04 -6.43
N PHE A 215 13.31 7.65 -5.58
CA PHE A 215 14.50 7.05 -4.98
C PHE A 215 14.26 6.48 -3.56
N GLU A 216 13.17 6.87 -2.90
CA GLU A 216 12.94 6.61 -1.46
C GLU A 216 12.50 5.17 -1.14
N SER A 217 12.05 4.39 -2.14
CA SER A 217 11.56 3.02 -1.91
C SER A 217 12.69 2.06 -1.57
N ILE A 218 12.63 1.43 -0.40
CA ILE A 218 13.59 0.41 0.08
C ILE A 218 12.90 -0.96 0.18
N ALA A 219 11.85 -1.09 0.99
CA ALA A 219 11.16 -2.36 1.22
C ALA A 219 10.07 -2.66 0.19
N GLY A 220 9.48 -1.65 -0.41
CA GLY A 220 8.44 -1.82 -1.40
C GLY A 220 7.71 -0.56 -1.80
N GLN A 221 6.74 -0.75 -2.70
CA GLN A 221 5.87 0.32 -3.16
C GLN A 221 4.41 -0.11 -3.03
N ILE A 222 3.57 0.77 -2.51
CA ILE A 222 2.12 0.61 -2.46
C ILE A 222 1.53 1.76 -3.28
N ASN A 223 0.72 1.44 -4.28
CA ASN A 223 -0.01 2.43 -5.04
C ASN A 223 -1.51 2.20 -4.90
N ALA A 224 -2.24 3.18 -4.39
CA ALA A 224 -3.70 3.19 -4.33
C ALA A 224 -4.27 3.94 -5.54
N GLU A 225 -5.00 3.23 -6.40
CA GLU A 225 -5.78 3.84 -7.46
C GLU A 225 -7.15 4.25 -6.90
N LEU A 226 -7.56 5.48 -7.17
CA LEU A 226 -8.85 6.01 -6.71
C LEU A 226 -9.96 5.71 -7.73
N GLN A 227 -11.21 5.66 -7.25
CA GLN A 227 -12.40 5.57 -8.10
C GLN A 227 -12.41 6.70 -9.14
N LYS A 228 -12.78 6.37 -10.38
CA LYS A 228 -12.77 7.32 -11.51
C LYS A 228 -14.19 7.74 -11.87
N PRO A 229 -14.48 9.05 -12.04
CA PRO A 229 -15.84 9.54 -12.31
C PRO A 229 -16.55 8.87 -13.48
N THR A 230 -15.78 8.40 -14.48
CA THR A 230 -16.32 7.71 -15.66
C THR A 230 -16.74 6.27 -15.41
N ARG A 231 -16.22 5.63 -14.34
CA ARG A 231 -16.38 4.19 -14.06
C ARG A 231 -17.11 3.89 -12.77
N ASP A 232 -17.02 4.81 -11.81
CA ASP A 232 -17.66 4.68 -10.51
C ASP A 232 -19.18 4.86 -10.62
N ASP A 233 -19.92 4.35 -9.65
CA ASP A 233 -21.38 4.48 -9.57
C ASP A 233 -21.79 5.97 -9.60
N LYS A 234 -22.92 6.32 -10.25
CA LYS A 234 -23.45 7.70 -10.24
C LYS A 234 -23.69 8.21 -8.82
N LEU A 235 -24.17 7.32 -7.97
CA LEU A 235 -24.30 7.56 -6.55
C LEU A 235 -23.88 6.30 -5.77
N PHE A 236 -22.95 6.47 -4.87
CA PHE A 236 -22.57 5.46 -3.89
C PHE A 236 -22.78 6.03 -2.50
N VAL A 237 -23.39 5.26 -1.60
CA VAL A 237 -23.55 5.61 -0.20
C VAL A 237 -23.16 4.41 0.65
N ASN A 238 -22.28 4.59 1.62
CA ASN A 238 -21.94 3.60 2.64
C ASN A 238 -22.11 4.23 4.02
N ALA A 239 -22.98 3.68 4.84
CA ALA A 239 -23.11 4.03 6.23
C ALA A 239 -22.62 2.86 7.11
N TYR A 240 -21.84 3.17 8.14
CA TYR A 240 -21.20 2.22 9.04
C TYR A 240 -21.31 2.69 10.48
N GLY A 241 -21.45 1.74 11.40
CA GLY A 241 -21.37 1.98 12.83
C GLY A 241 -20.83 0.77 13.56
N ASN A 242 -20.09 1.00 14.65
CA ASN A 242 -19.57 -0.06 15.49
C ASN A 242 -19.93 0.11 16.98
N ALA A 243 -19.77 -0.98 17.75
CA ALA A 243 -20.05 -1.01 19.18
C ALA A 243 -19.11 -0.13 20.02
N ASN A 244 -17.99 0.36 19.44
CA ASN A 244 -17.05 1.27 20.10
C ASN A 244 -17.35 2.75 19.76
N GLY A 245 -18.60 3.07 19.37
CA GLY A 245 -19.08 4.43 19.18
C GLY A 245 -18.57 5.14 17.92
N ARG A 246 -18.02 4.43 16.95
CA ARG A 246 -17.60 4.99 15.66
C ARG A 246 -18.73 4.92 14.64
N TYR A 247 -19.04 6.05 14.02
CA TYR A 247 -20.01 6.17 12.95
C TYR A 247 -19.36 6.81 11.75
N GLU A 248 -19.64 6.29 10.55
CA GLU A 248 -19.09 6.80 9.30
C GLU A 248 -20.12 6.89 8.19
N LEU A 249 -19.98 7.91 7.38
CA LEU A 249 -20.72 8.09 6.13
C LEU A 249 -19.74 8.36 4.99
N ASN A 250 -19.84 7.56 3.94
CA ASN A 250 -19.12 7.77 2.69
C ASN A 250 -20.13 7.94 1.55
N THR A 251 -19.93 8.95 0.72
CA THR A 251 -20.80 9.22 -0.43
C THR A 251 -19.96 9.63 -1.63
N HIS A 252 -20.23 9.00 -2.77
CA HIS A 252 -19.69 9.40 -4.07
C HIS A 252 -20.84 9.83 -4.96
N PHE A 253 -20.64 10.94 -5.66
CA PHE A 253 -21.58 11.41 -6.69
C PHE A 253 -20.80 11.73 -7.95
N ASN A 254 -21.10 11.02 -9.04
CA ASN A 254 -20.41 11.15 -10.31
C ASN A 254 -21.39 11.57 -11.41
N THR A 255 -20.97 12.48 -12.28
CA THR A 255 -21.79 12.96 -13.39
C THR A 255 -20.96 13.34 -14.60
N LYS A 256 -21.53 13.14 -15.78
CA LYS A 256 -20.99 13.60 -17.04
C LYS A 256 -21.36 15.07 -17.24
N VAL A 257 -20.36 15.93 -17.42
CA VAL A 257 -20.53 17.37 -17.64
C VAL A 257 -20.63 17.69 -19.13
N SER A 258 -19.83 16.98 -19.94
CA SER A 258 -19.86 17.09 -21.41
C SER A 258 -19.40 15.77 -22.06
N ASN A 259 -19.30 15.73 -23.38
CA ASN A 259 -18.83 14.52 -24.07
C ASN A 259 -17.41 14.10 -23.73
N LYS A 260 -16.59 15.01 -23.17
CA LYS A 260 -15.19 14.76 -22.86
C LYS A 260 -14.84 15.00 -21.38
N TRP A 261 -15.78 15.54 -20.60
CA TRP A 261 -15.56 15.88 -19.20
C TRP A 261 -16.54 15.16 -18.30
N ASP A 262 -16.01 14.48 -17.32
CA ASP A 262 -16.72 13.89 -16.19
C ASP A 262 -16.21 14.48 -14.86
N THR A 263 -17.07 14.55 -13.87
CA THR A 263 -16.70 15.01 -12.53
C THR A 263 -17.31 14.16 -11.45
N GLY A 264 -16.62 14.04 -10.33
CA GLY A 264 -17.09 13.36 -9.14
C GLY A 264 -16.83 14.17 -7.88
N ILE A 265 -17.75 14.08 -6.93
CA ILE A 265 -17.60 14.60 -5.56
C ILE A 265 -17.62 13.40 -4.63
N TYR A 266 -16.61 13.30 -3.79
CA TYR A 266 -16.38 12.24 -2.82
C TYR A 266 -16.38 12.85 -1.43
N LEU A 267 -17.25 12.37 -0.56
CA LEU A 267 -17.42 12.86 0.80
C LEU A 267 -17.20 11.72 1.78
N HIS A 268 -16.44 11.97 2.83
CA HIS A 268 -16.26 11.08 3.96
C HIS A 268 -16.40 11.87 5.25
N GLY A 269 -17.20 11.36 6.16
CA GLY A 269 -17.31 11.82 7.53
C GLY A 269 -17.18 10.68 8.51
N ASN A 270 -16.44 10.89 9.59
CA ASN A 270 -16.24 9.94 10.67
C ASN A 270 -16.36 10.67 12.00
N ILE A 271 -17.10 10.09 12.93
CA ILE A 271 -17.22 10.57 14.32
C ILE A 271 -17.12 9.42 15.30
N ARG A 272 -16.38 9.63 16.39
CA ARG A 272 -16.39 8.84 17.62
C ARG A 272 -16.39 9.82 18.79
N ASP A 273 -17.46 9.81 19.59
CA ASP A 273 -17.64 10.67 20.74
C ASP A 273 -17.90 9.91 22.06
N ALA A 274 -17.92 8.58 21.99
CA ALA A 274 -18.13 7.73 23.14
C ALA A 274 -16.77 7.34 23.78
N LYS A 275 -16.68 7.53 25.09
CA LYS A 275 -15.52 7.18 25.91
C LYS A 275 -15.63 5.72 26.34
N PHE A 276 -14.59 4.94 26.16
CA PHE A 276 -14.47 3.55 26.61
C PHE A 276 -13.08 3.31 27.19
N ASP A 277 -13.05 2.72 28.39
CA ASP A 277 -11.90 2.10 29.03
C ASP A 277 -12.35 0.68 29.43
N LYS A 278 -11.96 -0.33 28.63
CA LYS A 278 -12.35 -1.73 28.81
C LYS A 278 -11.26 -2.57 29.47
N ASN A 279 -10.08 -1.99 29.63
CA ASN A 279 -8.93 -2.62 30.28
C ASN A 279 -8.70 -2.07 31.68
N ASP A 280 -9.52 -1.09 32.13
CA ASP A 280 -9.52 -0.50 33.48
C ASP A 280 -8.18 0.18 33.82
N ASP A 281 -7.51 0.81 32.85
CA ASP A 281 -6.26 1.54 33.06
C ASP A 281 -6.44 3.07 33.21
N SER A 282 -7.68 3.53 33.24
CA SER A 282 -8.12 4.92 33.32
C SER A 282 -7.85 5.76 32.06
N PHE A 283 -7.39 5.14 30.96
CA PHE A 283 -7.19 5.79 29.67
C PHE A 283 -8.24 5.33 28.67
N LEU A 284 -8.52 6.17 27.68
CA LEU A 284 -9.41 5.80 26.59
C LEU A 284 -8.73 4.74 25.71
N ASP A 285 -9.38 3.59 25.51
CA ASP A 285 -8.95 2.53 24.60
C ASP A 285 -8.74 3.03 23.14
N MET A 286 -9.53 4.03 22.74
CA MET A 286 -9.49 4.62 21.41
C MET A 286 -9.77 6.12 21.50
N PRO A 287 -9.11 6.95 20.68
CA PRO A 287 -9.34 8.40 20.69
C PRO A 287 -10.78 8.74 20.30
N LEU A 288 -11.33 9.79 20.92
CA LEU A 288 -12.43 10.54 20.35
C LEU A 288 -11.96 11.12 19.01
N GLN A 289 -12.82 11.14 18.00
CA GLN A 289 -12.41 11.57 16.66
C GLN A 289 -13.53 12.27 15.92
N LYS A 290 -13.18 13.30 15.17
CA LYS A 290 -14.05 13.92 14.16
C LYS A 290 -13.24 14.15 12.91
N GLN A 291 -13.67 13.55 11.80
CA GLN A 291 -13.00 13.71 10.52
C GLN A 291 -13.99 14.09 9.43
N ILE A 292 -13.60 15.07 8.62
CA ILE A 292 -14.27 15.43 7.36
C ILE A 292 -13.24 15.40 6.26
N ASN A 293 -13.57 14.74 5.16
CA ASN A 293 -12.71 14.61 4.00
C ASN A 293 -13.56 14.78 2.73
N VAL A 294 -13.18 15.74 1.92
CA VAL A 294 -13.91 16.12 0.70
C VAL A 294 -12.94 16.10 -0.46
N MET A 295 -13.30 15.42 -1.55
CA MET A 295 -12.53 15.43 -2.79
C MET A 295 -13.45 15.74 -3.97
N ASN A 296 -13.05 16.69 -4.80
CA ASN A 296 -13.64 16.93 -6.11
C ASN A 296 -12.65 16.48 -7.18
N ARG A 297 -13.12 15.62 -8.08
CA ARG A 297 -12.31 14.98 -9.09
C ARG A 297 -12.87 15.26 -10.47
N TRP A 298 -12.02 15.70 -11.39
CA TRP A 298 -12.32 15.95 -12.78
C TRP A 298 -11.54 15.01 -13.68
N GLN A 299 -12.21 14.49 -14.70
CA GLN A 299 -11.58 13.66 -15.72
C GLN A 299 -11.91 14.21 -17.09
N TYR A 300 -10.88 14.43 -17.91
CA TYR A 300 -11.00 14.73 -19.33
C TYR A 300 -10.53 13.52 -20.14
N THR A 301 -11.30 13.14 -21.15
CA THR A 301 -10.93 12.02 -22.03
C THR A 301 -11.28 12.38 -23.47
N ASP A 302 -10.26 12.34 -24.34
CA ASP A 302 -10.39 12.53 -25.78
C ASP A 302 -9.63 11.42 -26.51
N THR A 303 -10.32 10.31 -26.75
CA THR A 303 -9.71 9.10 -27.36
C THR A 303 -9.29 9.33 -28.81
N GLU A 304 -9.96 10.22 -29.56
CA GLU A 304 -9.61 10.53 -30.95
C GLU A 304 -8.27 11.25 -31.03
N LYS A 305 -8.02 12.16 -30.09
CA LYS A 305 -6.79 12.93 -30.01
C LYS A 305 -5.74 12.33 -29.08
N GLY A 306 -6.05 11.25 -28.37
CA GLY A 306 -5.16 10.56 -27.47
C GLY A 306 -4.90 11.29 -26.14
N PHE A 307 -5.79 12.19 -25.68
CA PHE A 307 -5.61 12.94 -24.44
C PHE A 307 -6.44 12.36 -23.28
N VAL A 308 -5.81 12.20 -22.12
CA VAL A 308 -6.45 11.88 -20.85
C VAL A 308 -5.88 12.78 -19.77
N SER A 309 -6.75 13.37 -18.96
CA SER A 309 -6.32 14.19 -17.83
C SER A 309 -7.16 13.93 -16.60
N PHE A 310 -6.54 14.04 -15.42
CA PHE A 310 -7.21 14.03 -14.12
C PHE A 310 -6.79 15.26 -13.33
N ILE A 311 -7.74 15.92 -12.68
CA ILE A 311 -7.49 17.02 -11.76
C ILE A 311 -8.26 16.72 -10.48
N ASN A 312 -7.58 16.76 -9.33
CA ASN A 312 -8.17 16.49 -8.04
C ASN A 312 -7.91 17.65 -7.08
N PHE A 313 -8.93 18.01 -6.33
CA PHE A 313 -8.87 18.93 -5.19
C PHE A 313 -9.37 18.17 -3.98
N ARG A 314 -8.63 18.18 -2.88
CA ARG A 314 -9.00 17.49 -1.67
C ARG A 314 -8.75 18.37 -0.46
N PHE A 315 -9.69 18.32 0.48
CA PHE A 315 -9.57 18.94 1.80
C PHE A 315 -9.88 17.91 2.88
N LEU A 316 -9.07 17.88 3.92
CA LEU A 316 -9.21 17.05 5.10
C LEU A 316 -9.10 17.91 6.35
N ASN A 317 -10.00 17.67 7.31
CA ASN A 317 -9.86 18.06 8.71
C ASN A 317 -10.05 16.83 9.58
N ASP A 318 -9.09 16.53 10.46
CA ASP A 318 -9.09 15.37 11.37
C ASP A 318 -8.71 15.84 12.77
N GLU A 319 -9.63 15.74 13.71
CA GLU A 319 -9.47 16.11 15.10
C GLU A 319 -9.53 14.85 15.95
N LYS A 320 -8.52 14.63 16.78
CA LYS A 320 -8.45 13.52 17.73
C LYS A 320 -8.17 14.02 19.12
N GLN A 321 -8.84 13.42 20.10
CA GLN A 321 -8.61 13.65 21.53
C GLN A 321 -8.49 12.29 22.23
N THR A 322 -7.47 12.13 23.07
CA THR A 322 -7.27 10.92 23.86
C THR A 322 -6.65 11.24 25.21
N GLY A 323 -6.46 10.25 26.07
CA GLY A 323 -5.87 10.36 27.38
C GLY A 323 -6.74 9.74 28.47
N GLN A 324 -6.56 10.19 29.71
CA GLN A 324 -7.39 9.74 30.83
C GLN A 324 -8.86 10.09 30.63
N GLU A 325 -9.78 9.26 31.12
CA GLU A 325 -11.25 9.44 30.93
C GLU A 325 -11.75 10.82 31.38
N ASP A 326 -11.19 11.35 32.46
CA ASP A 326 -11.57 12.64 33.05
C ASP A 326 -10.86 13.85 32.42
N PHE A 327 -10.00 13.63 31.44
CA PHE A 327 -9.29 14.68 30.75
C PHE A 327 -10.27 15.59 29.97
N ASP A 328 -10.14 16.93 30.23
CA ASP A 328 -10.85 17.98 29.52
C ASP A 328 -9.83 18.97 28.93
N PRO A 329 -9.70 19.08 27.59
CA PRO A 329 -8.72 19.96 26.94
C PRO A 329 -8.80 21.42 27.38
N LYS A 330 -9.99 21.91 27.76
CA LYS A 330 -10.17 23.30 28.20
C LYS A 330 -9.58 23.56 29.58
N ARG A 331 -9.49 22.55 30.41
CA ARG A 331 -9.00 22.64 31.79
C ARG A 331 -7.57 22.13 31.93
N ASP A 332 -7.23 21.06 31.22
CA ASP A 332 -6.08 20.21 31.54
C ASP A 332 -4.97 20.28 30.51
N LYS A 333 -5.18 20.98 29.36
CA LYS A 333 -4.18 21.12 28.30
C LYS A 333 -2.83 21.62 28.84
N LEU A 334 -1.77 20.83 28.62
CA LEU A 334 -0.39 21.11 29.05
C LEU A 334 -0.30 21.39 30.57
N THR A 335 -1.12 20.71 31.38
CA THR A 335 -1.04 20.72 32.85
C THR A 335 -0.79 19.31 33.39
N THR A 336 -0.56 19.18 34.69
CA THR A 336 -0.38 17.90 35.37
C THR A 336 -1.63 17.41 36.09
N ASN A 337 -2.84 17.97 35.79
CA ASN A 337 -4.08 17.53 36.43
C ASN A 337 -4.53 16.17 35.91
N PHE A 338 -4.76 16.05 34.60
CA PHE A 338 -5.04 14.84 33.89
C PHE A 338 -4.23 14.78 32.61
N TRP A 339 -3.65 13.63 32.35
CA TRP A 339 -2.88 13.42 31.12
C TRP A 339 -3.81 13.29 29.91
N GLY A 340 -3.56 14.05 28.88
CA GLY A 340 -4.31 13.97 27.64
C GLY A 340 -3.55 14.50 26.44
N SER A 341 -4.11 14.24 25.28
CA SER A 341 -3.55 14.60 23.98
C SER A 341 -4.65 15.08 23.03
N GLU A 342 -4.36 16.13 22.29
CA GLU A 342 -5.12 16.50 21.08
C GLU A 342 -4.18 16.46 19.88
N ILE A 343 -4.72 16.03 18.74
CA ILE A 343 -4.02 15.97 17.45
C ILE A 343 -4.98 16.53 16.40
N ASP A 344 -4.75 17.76 16.02
CA ASP A 344 -5.56 18.46 15.04
C ASP A 344 -4.81 18.58 13.73
N THR A 345 -5.33 17.99 12.67
CA THR A 345 -4.70 17.94 11.35
C THR A 345 -5.60 18.57 10.30
N GLN A 346 -5.06 19.54 9.57
CA GLN A 346 -5.66 20.07 8.35
C GLN A 346 -4.76 19.76 7.17
N ARG A 347 -5.37 19.34 6.07
CA ARG A 347 -4.63 19.04 4.83
C ARG A 347 -5.40 19.47 3.60
N PHE A 348 -4.68 20.12 2.68
CA PHE A 348 -5.16 20.47 1.37
C PHE A 348 -4.26 19.87 0.30
N ASP A 349 -4.84 19.13 -0.63
CA ASP A 349 -4.10 18.51 -1.75
C ASP A 349 -4.70 18.96 -3.08
N VAL A 350 -3.82 19.28 -4.03
CA VAL A 350 -4.17 19.48 -5.44
C VAL A 350 -3.27 18.59 -6.27
N SER A 351 -3.83 17.82 -7.19
CA SER A 351 -3.03 17.05 -8.13
C SER A 351 -3.59 17.12 -9.54
N ALA A 352 -2.70 17.11 -10.52
CA ALA A 352 -3.05 17.08 -11.93
C ALA A 352 -2.19 16.06 -12.67
N LYS A 353 -2.83 15.31 -13.54
CA LYS A 353 -2.19 14.35 -14.45
C LYS A 353 -2.62 14.66 -15.87
N PHE A 354 -1.67 14.72 -16.78
CA PHE A 354 -1.89 14.91 -18.20
C PHE A 354 -1.20 13.78 -18.95
N GLY A 355 -1.97 13.00 -19.68
CA GLY A 355 -1.47 11.93 -20.54
C GLY A 355 -1.79 12.23 -21.99
N TYR A 356 -0.79 12.02 -22.83
CA TYR A 356 -0.96 12.02 -24.28
C TYR A 356 -0.41 10.72 -24.85
N VAL A 357 -1.23 10.06 -25.63
CA VAL A 357 -0.84 8.87 -26.37
C VAL A 357 -0.97 9.17 -27.84
N ASN A 358 0.11 8.96 -28.58
CA ASN A 358 0.12 9.22 -30.01
C ASN A 358 -0.84 8.26 -30.73
N PRO A 359 -1.93 8.74 -31.35
CA PRO A 359 -2.90 7.88 -32.01
C PRO A 359 -2.35 7.10 -33.21
N GLU A 360 -1.30 7.66 -33.88
CA GLU A 360 -0.65 7.02 -35.01
C GLU A 360 0.45 6.04 -34.59
N ILE A 361 1.08 6.30 -33.43
CA ILE A 361 2.20 5.54 -32.88
C ILE A 361 1.87 5.18 -31.41
N PRO A 362 0.96 4.24 -31.16
CA PRO A 362 0.34 4.03 -29.86
C PRO A 362 1.24 3.43 -28.77
N TYR A 363 2.45 3.01 -29.12
CA TYR A 363 3.49 2.66 -28.16
C TYR A 363 4.28 3.89 -27.67
N GLN A 364 4.00 5.09 -28.17
CA GLN A 364 4.57 6.34 -27.68
C GLN A 364 3.54 7.08 -26.84
N SER A 365 3.93 7.42 -25.64
CA SER A 365 3.11 8.23 -24.76
C SER A 365 3.97 9.16 -23.91
N ILE A 366 3.39 10.30 -23.54
CA ILE A 366 3.94 11.25 -22.60
C ILE A 366 2.94 11.45 -21.48
N GLY A 367 3.41 11.33 -20.25
CA GLY A 367 2.64 11.65 -19.05
C GLY A 367 3.31 12.73 -18.25
N VAL A 368 2.55 13.69 -17.76
CA VAL A 368 3.00 14.70 -16.79
C VAL A 368 2.12 14.62 -15.57
N GLN A 369 2.73 14.55 -14.40
CA GLN A 369 2.02 14.55 -13.12
C GLN A 369 2.56 15.68 -12.25
N THR A 370 1.67 16.40 -11.61
CA THR A 370 2.02 17.42 -10.62
C THR A 370 1.13 17.30 -9.42
N ALA A 371 1.67 17.56 -8.24
CA ALA A 371 0.90 17.59 -7.01
C ALA A 371 1.46 18.67 -6.07
N PHE A 372 0.57 19.30 -5.34
CA PHE A 372 0.85 20.19 -4.23
C PHE A 372 0.06 19.70 -3.02
N SER A 373 0.69 19.71 -1.85
CA SER A 373 0.01 19.49 -0.58
C SER A 373 0.48 20.48 0.46
N ASN A 374 -0.44 20.98 1.26
CA ASN A 374 -0.18 21.67 2.50
C ASN A 374 -0.75 20.82 3.62
N HIS A 375 0.06 20.49 4.62
CA HIS A 375 -0.30 19.71 5.78
C HIS A 375 0.09 20.48 7.03
N GLU A 376 -0.87 20.75 7.88
CA GLU A 376 -0.69 21.39 9.18
C GLU A 376 -1.18 20.43 10.26
N GLN A 377 -0.34 20.15 11.25
CA GLN A 377 -0.70 19.38 12.44
C GLN A 377 -0.28 20.14 13.67
N ASN A 378 -1.23 20.38 14.57
CA ASN A 378 -1.01 20.93 15.90
C ASN A 378 -1.33 19.86 16.92
N SER A 379 -0.37 19.48 17.77
CA SER A 379 -0.56 18.37 18.70
C SER A 379 0.22 18.52 19.99
N TYR A 380 -0.30 17.92 21.04
CA TYR A 380 0.42 17.73 22.30
C TYR A 380 0.07 16.38 22.91
N PHE A 381 0.96 15.86 23.74
CA PHE A 381 0.86 14.58 24.42
C PHE A 381 1.30 14.77 25.88
N GLY A 382 0.33 14.93 26.80
CA GLY A 382 0.62 15.38 28.16
C GLY A 382 1.29 16.76 28.18
N LEU A 383 2.58 16.81 28.52
CA LEU A 383 3.37 18.05 28.52
C LEU A 383 4.24 18.21 27.25
N ASN A 384 4.32 17.20 26.38
CA ASN A 384 5.11 17.24 25.15
C ASN A 384 4.29 17.86 24.02
N GLN A 385 4.81 18.90 23.39
CA GLN A 385 4.22 19.57 22.23
C GLN A 385 4.94 19.15 20.96
N TYR A 386 4.16 18.87 19.89
CA TYR A 386 4.68 18.65 18.57
C TYR A 386 3.74 19.26 17.51
N ASP A 387 4.23 20.28 16.85
CA ASP A 387 3.53 20.95 15.76
C ASP A 387 4.36 20.84 14.48
N ILE A 388 3.71 20.70 13.33
CA ILE A 388 4.39 20.64 12.04
C ILE A 388 3.53 21.26 10.93
N VAL A 389 4.17 22.10 10.12
CA VAL A 389 3.66 22.54 8.81
C VAL A 389 4.57 21.97 7.73
N HIS A 390 3.98 21.34 6.74
CA HIS A 390 4.70 20.77 5.61
C HIS A 390 4.05 21.14 4.30
N ASN A 391 4.73 21.95 3.50
CA ASN A 391 4.38 22.27 2.13
C ASN A 391 5.18 21.38 1.18
N SER A 392 4.50 20.65 0.32
CA SER A 392 5.15 19.71 -0.61
C SER A 392 4.70 19.96 -2.04
N PHE A 393 5.66 20.01 -2.95
CA PHE A 393 5.42 20.02 -4.40
C PHE A 393 6.14 18.86 -5.06
N TYR A 394 5.44 18.15 -5.94
CA TYR A 394 5.95 17.05 -6.73
C TYR A 394 5.61 17.26 -8.20
N ALA A 395 6.58 17.03 -9.09
CA ALA A 395 6.36 17.00 -10.52
C ALA A 395 7.16 15.89 -11.18
N THR A 396 6.57 15.21 -12.16
CA THR A 396 7.28 14.24 -13.00
C THR A 396 6.75 14.27 -14.43
N ALA A 397 7.67 14.11 -15.38
CA ALA A 397 7.35 13.93 -16.79
C ALA A 397 7.94 12.60 -17.25
N ILE A 398 7.13 11.77 -17.89
CA ILE A 398 7.47 10.40 -18.28
C ILE A 398 7.22 10.25 -19.77
N PHE A 399 8.20 9.74 -20.50
CA PHE A 399 8.07 9.33 -21.89
C PHE A 399 8.23 7.81 -21.99
N ASN A 400 7.26 7.15 -22.61
CA ASN A 400 7.28 5.72 -22.88
C ASN A 400 7.41 5.47 -24.39
N SER A 401 8.23 4.50 -24.78
CA SER A 401 8.34 4.06 -26.17
C SER A 401 9.01 2.68 -26.27
N ILE A 402 9.32 2.25 -27.50
CA ILE A 402 10.04 1.01 -27.79
C ILE A 402 11.31 1.30 -28.57
N ILE A 403 12.27 0.37 -28.54
CA ILE A 403 13.51 0.37 -29.33
C ILE A 403 13.44 -0.78 -30.32
N GLY A 404 13.24 -0.47 -31.60
CA GLY A 404 13.12 -1.48 -32.65
C GLY A 404 11.75 -2.19 -32.65
N ASP A 405 11.51 -3.08 -31.73
CA ASP A 405 10.26 -3.84 -31.63
C ASP A 405 9.67 -3.85 -30.19
N SER A 406 8.47 -4.38 -30.04
CA SER A 406 7.70 -4.44 -28.80
C SER A 406 8.32 -5.28 -27.67
N ARG A 407 9.40 -6.02 -27.95
CA ARG A 407 10.17 -6.75 -26.92
C ARG A 407 11.06 -5.79 -26.12
N ASN A 408 11.37 -4.64 -26.66
CA ASN A 408 12.32 -3.68 -26.12
C ASN A 408 11.56 -2.39 -25.77
N LYS A 409 11.04 -2.30 -24.56
CA LYS A 409 10.29 -1.15 -24.06
C LYS A 409 11.19 -0.29 -23.19
N PHE A 410 11.00 1.02 -23.22
CA PHE A 410 11.67 1.88 -22.26
C PHE A 410 10.75 2.98 -21.75
N LYS A 411 11.08 3.44 -20.55
CA LYS A 411 10.52 4.63 -19.91
C LYS A 411 11.68 5.54 -19.53
N THR A 412 11.54 6.81 -19.82
CA THR A 412 12.52 7.81 -19.39
C THR A 412 11.79 9.06 -18.93
N GLY A 413 12.42 9.84 -18.10
CA GLY A 413 11.76 11.04 -17.62
C GLY A 413 12.57 11.84 -16.63
N LEU A 414 11.95 12.92 -16.19
CA LEU A 414 12.48 13.87 -15.22
C LEU A 414 11.50 14.00 -14.07
N SER A 415 12.01 14.26 -12.88
CA SER A 415 11.18 14.56 -11.71
C SER A 415 11.79 15.67 -10.88
N ALA A 416 10.94 16.42 -10.18
CA ALA A 416 11.34 17.43 -9.22
C ALA A 416 10.47 17.32 -7.97
N THR A 417 11.07 17.53 -6.80
CA THR A 417 10.37 17.68 -5.53
C THR A 417 10.83 18.92 -4.82
N TYR A 418 9.94 19.53 -4.08
CA TYR A 418 10.23 20.60 -3.14
C TYR A 418 9.40 20.35 -1.89
N ASP A 419 10.04 20.31 -0.75
CA ASP A 419 9.43 20.11 0.56
C ASP A 419 9.97 21.17 1.52
N ASP A 420 9.06 21.86 2.19
CA ASP A 420 9.34 22.86 3.20
C ASP A 420 8.69 22.44 4.52
N TYR A 421 9.51 22.28 5.55
CA TYR A 421 9.12 21.82 6.87
C TYR A 421 9.38 22.88 7.92
N GLU A 422 8.36 23.18 8.69
CA GLU A 422 8.43 23.96 9.93
C GLU A 422 7.95 23.04 11.07
N GLU A 423 8.84 22.65 11.98
CA GLU A 423 8.53 21.75 13.09
C GLU A 423 8.85 22.42 14.43
N ILE A 424 7.93 22.30 15.38
CA ILE A 424 8.14 22.73 16.78
C ILE A 424 8.06 21.49 17.66
N VAL A 425 9.17 21.18 18.32
CA VAL A 425 9.27 20.09 19.29
C VAL A 425 9.48 20.69 20.68
N ASN A 426 8.44 20.70 21.51
CA ASN A 426 8.38 21.43 22.76
C ASN A 426 8.67 22.93 22.55
N THR A 427 9.88 23.36 22.81
CA THR A 427 10.34 24.75 22.64
C THR A 427 11.39 24.93 21.55
N VAL A 428 11.72 23.85 20.85
CA VAL A 428 12.77 23.83 19.82
C VAL A 428 12.14 23.90 18.44
N ASP A 429 12.58 24.86 17.64
CA ASP A 429 12.16 25.09 16.26
C ASP A 429 13.14 24.42 15.31
N PHE A 430 12.62 23.58 14.41
CA PHE A 430 13.36 22.92 13.34
C PHE A 430 12.77 23.35 11.98
N GLN A 431 13.57 24.05 11.18
CA GLN A 431 13.20 24.47 9.83
C GLN A 431 14.06 23.74 8.82
N ARG A 432 13.43 23.24 7.75
CA ARG A 432 14.15 22.50 6.73
C ARG A 432 13.49 22.62 5.36
N GLU A 433 14.27 23.00 4.36
CA GLU A 433 13.89 22.92 2.96
C GLU A 433 14.63 21.76 2.28
N GLU A 434 13.88 20.91 1.61
CA GLU A 434 14.39 19.81 0.78
C GLU A 434 13.96 20.02 -0.67
N ASN A 435 14.91 19.95 -1.60
CA ASN A 435 14.58 19.97 -3.02
C ASN A 435 15.43 18.94 -3.77
N SER A 436 14.80 18.27 -4.73
CA SER A 436 15.48 17.33 -5.59
C SER A 436 15.10 17.50 -7.05
N PHE A 437 16.08 17.21 -7.90
CA PHE A 437 15.87 17.05 -9.34
C PHE A 437 16.46 15.71 -9.78
N GLY A 438 15.66 14.88 -10.45
CA GLY A 438 16.05 13.55 -10.87
C GLY A 438 15.77 13.28 -12.33
N ALA A 439 16.64 12.45 -12.92
CA ALA A 439 16.44 11.87 -14.24
C ALA A 439 16.50 10.34 -14.13
N PHE A 440 15.64 9.66 -14.88
CA PHE A 440 15.60 8.20 -14.85
C PHE A 440 15.44 7.60 -16.24
N PHE A 441 15.92 6.36 -16.34
CA PHE A 441 15.73 5.50 -17.50
C PHE A 441 15.46 4.08 -17.02
N GLU A 442 14.36 3.50 -17.47
CA GLU A 442 13.97 2.11 -17.18
C GLU A 442 13.77 1.38 -18.51
N TYR A 443 14.51 0.30 -18.72
CA TYR A 443 14.43 -0.52 -19.90
C TYR A 443 13.84 -1.90 -19.53
N THR A 444 12.90 -2.37 -20.33
CA THR A 444 12.28 -3.69 -20.18
C THR A 444 12.50 -4.50 -21.45
N TYR A 445 13.21 -5.60 -21.31
CA TYR A 445 13.28 -6.64 -22.33
C TYR A 445 12.28 -7.74 -22.00
N ASP A 446 11.40 -8.04 -22.94
CA ASP A 446 10.42 -9.13 -22.85
C ASP A 446 10.52 -9.96 -24.12
N ASN A 447 11.04 -11.18 -24.02
CA ASN A 447 11.11 -12.07 -25.18
C ASN A 447 9.72 -12.59 -25.62
N LEU A 448 8.65 -12.07 -24.96
CA LEU A 448 7.24 -12.44 -25.16
C LEU A 448 6.97 -13.95 -24.88
N GLY A 449 7.89 -14.60 -24.21
CA GLY A 449 7.84 -16.02 -23.86
C GLY A 449 8.10 -16.24 -22.37
N ASP A 450 9.30 -16.71 -22.08
CA ASP A 450 9.66 -17.15 -20.74
C ASP A 450 10.51 -16.15 -19.94
N LEU A 451 11.11 -15.15 -20.57
CA LEU A 451 12.02 -14.20 -19.93
C LEU A 451 11.53 -12.75 -20.07
N ASN A 452 11.41 -12.07 -18.94
CA ASN A 452 11.19 -10.64 -18.86
C ASN A 452 12.20 -10.02 -17.88
N VAL A 453 12.95 -9.02 -18.31
CA VAL A 453 13.95 -8.33 -17.50
C VAL A 453 13.70 -6.83 -17.56
N THR A 454 13.59 -6.19 -16.41
CA THR A 454 13.49 -4.74 -16.30
C THR A 454 14.69 -4.22 -15.52
N ALA A 455 15.46 -3.30 -16.13
CA ALA A 455 16.59 -2.63 -15.51
C ALA A 455 16.37 -1.12 -15.54
N GLY A 456 16.54 -0.48 -14.41
CA GLY A 456 16.37 0.96 -14.25
C GLY A 456 17.56 1.61 -13.58
N LEU A 457 17.88 2.81 -14.03
CA LEU A 457 18.86 3.68 -13.39
C LEU A 457 18.24 5.05 -13.19
N ARG A 458 18.43 5.60 -12.01
CA ARG A 458 17.98 6.93 -11.66
C ARG A 458 19.15 7.69 -11.01
N ILE A 459 19.34 8.94 -11.43
CA ILE A 459 20.23 9.90 -10.82
C ILE A 459 19.43 11.05 -10.25
N ASP A 460 19.69 11.39 -9.00
CA ASP A 460 19.06 12.51 -8.32
C ASP A 460 20.13 13.44 -7.73
N THR A 461 19.88 14.73 -7.84
CA THR A 461 20.60 15.77 -7.11
C THR A 461 19.68 16.39 -6.10
N HIS A 462 20.04 16.31 -4.84
CA HIS A 462 19.24 16.77 -3.70
C HIS A 462 20.10 17.76 -2.89
N ASN A 463 19.51 18.87 -2.46
CA ASN A 463 20.26 19.92 -1.75
C ASN A 463 20.97 19.44 -0.47
N LEU A 464 20.34 18.52 0.27
CA LEU A 464 20.90 17.97 1.53
C LEU A 464 21.61 16.63 1.33
N LEU A 465 21.15 15.77 0.42
CA LEU A 465 21.68 14.41 0.23
C LEU A 465 22.78 14.32 -0.84
N GLY A 466 23.06 15.43 -1.55
CA GLY A 466 24.00 15.47 -2.66
C GLY A 466 23.49 14.74 -3.90
N THR A 467 24.42 14.41 -4.83
CA THR A 467 24.10 13.66 -6.05
C THR A 467 24.36 12.18 -5.84
N PHE A 468 23.39 11.33 -6.24
CA PHE A 468 23.48 9.89 -6.03
C PHE A 468 22.75 9.10 -7.11
N LEU A 469 23.05 7.79 -7.18
CA LEU A 469 22.46 6.83 -8.10
C LEU A 469 21.62 5.79 -7.34
N THR A 470 20.46 5.44 -7.90
CA THR A 470 19.60 4.36 -7.42
C THR A 470 19.33 3.36 -8.55
N PRO A 471 20.21 2.36 -8.75
CA PRO A 471 20.01 1.29 -9.72
C PRO A 471 18.97 0.28 -9.19
N ARG A 472 18.15 -0.27 -10.10
CA ARG A 472 17.18 -1.34 -9.80
C ARG A 472 17.11 -2.32 -10.96
N VAL A 473 17.00 -3.60 -10.64
CA VAL A 473 16.83 -4.67 -11.62
C VAL A 473 15.81 -5.69 -11.15
N HIS A 474 14.99 -6.15 -12.07
CA HIS A 474 13.99 -7.18 -11.85
C HIS A 474 14.05 -8.16 -13.03
N ALA A 475 14.03 -9.44 -12.75
CA ALA A 475 13.99 -10.48 -13.75
C ALA A 475 12.88 -11.47 -13.43
N ARG A 476 12.16 -11.92 -14.44
CA ARG A 476 11.18 -12.99 -14.36
C ARG A 476 11.55 -14.06 -15.39
N TYR A 477 11.57 -15.31 -14.94
CA TYR A 477 11.81 -16.49 -15.78
C TYR A 477 10.73 -17.54 -15.54
N THR A 478 10.16 -18.09 -16.61
CA THR A 478 9.07 -19.09 -16.57
C THR A 478 9.47 -20.35 -17.35
N PRO A 479 10.34 -21.23 -16.76
CA PRO A 479 10.90 -22.40 -17.45
C PRO A 479 9.88 -23.47 -17.83
N TRP A 480 8.71 -23.49 -17.19
CA TRP A 480 7.60 -24.39 -17.50
C TRP A 480 6.26 -23.73 -17.23
N GLU A 481 5.20 -24.34 -17.70
CA GLU A 481 3.84 -23.83 -17.60
C GLU A 481 3.44 -23.47 -16.16
N ASN A 482 2.79 -22.31 -16.05
CA ASN A 482 2.24 -21.83 -14.78
C ASN A 482 3.26 -21.60 -13.65
N SER A 483 4.56 -21.60 -13.97
CA SER A 483 5.63 -21.21 -13.05
C SER A 483 6.01 -19.74 -13.23
N ALA A 484 6.63 -19.14 -12.21
CA ALA A 484 7.31 -17.87 -12.34
C ALA A 484 8.40 -17.76 -11.26
N PHE A 485 9.64 -17.73 -11.68
CA PHE A 485 10.77 -17.32 -10.85
C PHE A 485 10.99 -15.83 -11.03
N ARG A 486 11.26 -15.12 -9.93
CA ARG A 486 11.62 -13.71 -9.97
C ARG A 486 12.84 -13.47 -9.12
N ALA A 487 13.71 -12.60 -9.61
CA ALA A 487 14.83 -12.07 -8.85
C ALA A 487 14.82 -10.54 -8.95
N SER A 488 15.19 -9.88 -7.89
CA SER A 488 15.30 -8.41 -7.86
C SER A 488 16.47 -7.95 -7.02
N ALA A 489 17.06 -6.83 -7.41
CA ALA A 489 18.02 -6.10 -6.60
C ALA A 489 17.83 -4.61 -6.85
N GLY A 490 17.93 -3.79 -5.80
CA GLY A 490 17.81 -2.35 -5.96
C GLY A 490 18.27 -1.59 -4.73
N ARG A 491 18.74 -0.38 -4.98
CA ARG A 491 19.19 0.56 -3.96
C ARG A 491 18.15 1.63 -3.74
N GLY A 492 17.86 1.95 -2.47
CA GLY A 492 17.06 3.09 -2.05
C GLY A 492 17.85 4.04 -1.18
N LYS A 493 17.48 5.32 -1.19
CA LYS A 493 18.03 6.37 -0.33
C LYS A 493 16.91 7.28 0.12
N ARG A 494 16.91 7.72 1.37
CA ARG A 494 15.87 8.61 1.89
C ARG A 494 16.37 9.53 2.99
N SER A 495 15.72 10.68 3.14
CA SER A 495 15.78 11.49 4.35
C SER A 495 14.78 10.94 5.37
N ALA A 496 15.15 10.88 6.64
CA ALA A 496 14.25 10.50 7.71
C ALA A 496 13.64 11.74 8.37
N ASN A 497 12.32 11.68 8.59
CA ASN A 497 11.61 12.66 9.40
C ASN A 497 11.42 12.06 10.79
N ILE A 498 12.47 12.13 11.64
CA ILE A 498 12.58 11.38 12.88
C ILE A 498 11.40 11.59 13.82
N PHE A 499 10.84 12.80 13.89
CA PHE A 499 9.73 13.13 14.77
C PHE A 499 8.41 12.56 14.24
N THR A 500 8.05 12.83 12.97
CA THR A 500 6.80 12.31 12.39
C THR A 500 6.77 10.80 12.26
N GLU A 501 7.90 10.18 11.95
CA GLU A 501 8.02 8.72 11.82
C GLU A 501 7.95 8.00 13.18
N ASN A 502 8.20 8.73 14.27
CA ASN A 502 8.23 8.21 15.62
C ASN A 502 7.36 9.02 16.60
N GLN A 503 6.24 9.59 16.15
CA GLN A 503 5.38 10.44 16.99
C GLN A 503 4.94 9.80 18.31
N LYS A 504 4.87 8.48 18.36
CA LYS A 504 4.60 7.73 19.59
C LYS A 504 5.54 8.07 20.77
N MET A 505 6.75 8.58 20.48
CA MET A 505 7.70 8.98 21.53
C MET A 505 7.21 10.17 22.35
N PHE A 506 6.37 11.04 21.77
CA PHE A 506 5.77 12.15 22.52
C PHE A 506 4.73 11.68 23.54
N ALA A 507 4.15 10.50 23.33
CA ALA A 507 3.24 9.84 24.27
C ALA A 507 3.98 9.00 25.34
N THR A 508 5.20 9.42 25.67
CA THR A 508 6.04 8.90 26.75
C THR A 508 6.72 10.05 27.46
N ASN A 509 7.22 9.79 28.67
CA ASN A 509 8.06 10.77 29.40
C ASN A 509 9.56 10.51 29.20
N ARG A 510 9.93 9.79 28.14
CA ARG A 510 11.35 9.55 27.80
C ARG A 510 11.99 10.82 27.26
N THR A 511 13.23 11.04 27.62
CA THR A 511 14.06 12.12 27.07
C THR A 511 14.44 11.78 25.62
N ILE A 512 14.22 12.70 24.70
CA ILE A 512 14.55 12.53 23.29
C ILE A 512 15.95 13.12 23.06
N ASN A 513 16.89 12.28 22.60
CA ASN A 513 18.26 12.66 22.35
C ASN A 513 18.63 12.42 20.88
N ILE A 514 19.26 13.40 20.24
CA ILE A 514 19.92 13.25 18.95
C ILE A 514 21.42 13.27 19.23
N LEU A 515 22.08 12.12 19.09
CA LEU A 515 23.47 11.94 19.53
C LEU A 515 24.51 12.35 18.49
N ASP A 516 24.18 12.27 17.20
CA ASP A 516 25.06 12.73 16.12
C ASP A 516 24.65 14.16 15.69
N THR A 517 25.65 14.97 15.32
CA THR A 517 25.45 16.41 15.02
C THR A 517 26.04 16.84 13.68
N ASP A 518 26.75 15.95 12.99
CA ASP A 518 27.51 16.28 11.78
C ASP A 518 26.68 16.15 10.49
N GLY A 519 25.53 15.47 10.54
CA GLY A 519 24.64 15.27 9.40
C GLY A 519 23.81 16.50 9.05
N LYS A 520 23.16 16.47 7.91
CA LYS A 520 22.41 17.59 7.33
C LYS A 520 20.97 17.70 7.81
N ILE A 521 20.38 16.62 8.30
CA ILE A 521 18.96 16.53 8.66
C ILE A 521 18.90 16.14 10.14
N TYR A 522 18.53 17.06 11.01
CA TYR A 522 18.58 16.93 12.47
C TYR A 522 19.97 16.54 13.03
N GLY A 523 21.05 16.80 12.30
CA GLY A 523 22.38 16.33 12.65
C GLY A 523 22.70 14.89 12.18
N LEU A 524 21.78 14.25 11.45
CA LEU A 524 21.88 12.86 11.01
C LEU A 524 22.11 12.76 9.50
N ASP A 525 22.73 11.67 9.05
CA ASP A 525 22.95 11.33 7.65
C ASP A 525 21.78 10.53 7.07
N PRO A 526 21.58 10.57 5.75
CA PRO A 526 20.47 9.88 5.09
C PRO A 526 20.56 8.35 5.22
N GLU A 527 19.41 7.72 5.23
CA GLU A 527 19.33 6.26 5.20
C GLU A 527 19.53 5.72 3.79
N ILE A 528 20.30 4.65 3.68
CA ILE A 528 20.69 4.01 2.42
C ILE A 528 20.64 2.50 2.62
N ALA A 529 19.95 1.80 1.71
CA ALA A 529 19.89 0.36 1.77
C ALA A 529 19.84 -0.30 0.39
N TRP A 530 20.32 -1.53 0.32
CA TRP A 530 20.09 -2.46 -0.76
C TRP A 530 19.01 -3.47 -0.37
N ASN A 531 18.10 -3.72 -1.30
CA ASN A 531 17.11 -4.78 -1.18
C ASN A 531 17.32 -5.83 -2.27
N TYR A 532 17.36 -7.10 -1.87
CA TYR A 532 17.49 -8.26 -2.73
C TYR A 532 16.27 -9.14 -2.56
N GLY A 533 15.69 -9.62 -3.65
CA GLY A 533 14.49 -10.44 -3.62
C GLY A 533 14.57 -11.65 -4.53
N PHE A 534 14.00 -12.74 -4.06
CA PHE A 534 13.74 -13.93 -4.84
C PHE A 534 12.31 -14.42 -4.58
N SER A 535 11.59 -14.79 -5.63
CA SER A 535 10.23 -15.31 -5.52
C SER A 535 10.03 -16.47 -6.51
N TYR A 536 9.38 -17.53 -6.03
CA TYR A 536 8.88 -18.60 -6.86
C TYR A 536 7.38 -18.72 -6.71
N SER A 537 6.66 -18.77 -7.83
CA SER A 537 5.21 -18.97 -7.84
C SER A 537 4.85 -20.09 -8.81
N GLN A 538 3.94 -20.99 -8.41
CA GLN A 538 3.46 -22.09 -9.22
C GLN A 538 1.94 -22.21 -9.11
N LYS A 539 1.24 -22.24 -10.26
CA LYS A 539 -0.17 -22.67 -10.33
C LYS A 539 -0.24 -24.15 -10.60
N PHE A 540 -1.13 -24.84 -9.93
CA PHE A 540 -1.32 -26.28 -10.07
C PHE A 540 -2.77 -26.67 -9.71
N LYS A 541 -3.05 -27.97 -9.70
CA LYS A 541 -4.35 -28.50 -9.30
C LYS A 541 -4.19 -29.47 -8.14
N ILE A 542 -4.92 -29.26 -7.04
CA ILE A 542 -5.09 -30.21 -5.95
C ILE A 542 -6.49 -30.82 -6.09
N PHE A 543 -6.60 -32.15 -6.19
CA PHE A 543 -7.90 -32.83 -6.37
C PHE A 543 -8.79 -32.21 -7.46
N LYS A 544 -8.20 -31.87 -8.60
CA LYS A 544 -8.84 -31.16 -9.75
C LYS A 544 -9.26 -29.71 -9.46
N LYS A 545 -8.92 -29.13 -8.29
CA LYS A 545 -9.21 -27.74 -7.91
C LYS A 545 -8.00 -26.86 -8.19
N LYS A 546 -8.25 -25.63 -8.63
CA LYS A 546 -7.17 -24.66 -8.90
C LYS A 546 -6.50 -24.22 -7.59
N ALA A 547 -5.19 -24.28 -7.58
CA ALA A 547 -4.37 -23.82 -6.47
C ALA A 547 -3.15 -23.06 -7.00
N ASP A 548 -2.62 -22.16 -6.19
CA ASP A 548 -1.31 -21.53 -6.42
C ASP A 548 -0.53 -21.47 -5.12
N ILE A 549 0.76 -21.73 -5.19
CA ILE A 549 1.72 -21.58 -4.10
C ILE A 549 2.77 -20.55 -4.50
N THR A 550 3.19 -19.75 -3.53
CA THR A 550 4.26 -18.78 -3.72
C THR A 550 5.20 -18.82 -2.52
N PHE A 551 6.49 -18.76 -2.82
CA PHE A 551 7.56 -18.58 -1.84
C PHE A 551 8.29 -17.29 -2.18
N ASP A 552 8.40 -16.39 -1.21
CA ASP A 552 9.12 -15.13 -1.32
C ASP A 552 10.25 -15.11 -0.29
N TYR A 553 11.43 -14.68 -0.69
CA TYR A 553 12.53 -14.35 0.21
C TYR A 553 13.07 -12.99 -0.17
N TYR A 554 13.23 -12.11 0.81
CA TYR A 554 13.81 -10.78 0.64
C TYR A 554 14.82 -10.51 1.75
N ARG A 555 15.91 -9.86 1.36
CA ARG A 555 16.91 -9.32 2.27
C ARG A 555 17.11 -7.84 2.02
N THR A 556 17.08 -7.05 3.07
CA THR A 556 17.47 -5.64 3.05
C THR A 556 18.70 -5.47 3.91
N ASP A 557 19.77 -4.89 3.35
CA ASP A 557 21.01 -4.53 4.04
C ASP A 557 21.14 -3.01 4.05
N PHE A 558 21.30 -2.41 5.23
CA PHE A 558 21.49 -0.98 5.37
C PHE A 558 22.97 -0.62 5.26
N GLU A 559 23.31 0.28 4.31
CA GLU A 559 24.60 0.94 4.26
C GLU A 559 24.69 2.00 5.37
N ASN A 560 23.58 2.71 5.62
CA ASN A 560 23.34 3.59 6.73
C ASN A 560 21.86 3.58 7.11
N GLN A 561 21.58 3.67 8.41
CA GLN A 561 20.24 3.75 8.98
C GLN A 561 20.28 4.73 10.16
N ILE A 562 19.20 5.46 10.35
CA ILE A 562 18.99 6.17 11.60
C ILE A 562 18.42 5.17 12.60
N VAL A 563 19.24 4.83 13.58
CA VAL A 563 18.85 3.94 14.67
C VAL A 563 17.99 4.72 15.65
N VAL A 564 16.79 4.21 15.90
CA VAL A 564 15.90 4.70 16.96
C VAL A 564 16.05 3.73 18.13
N ASP A 565 16.85 4.10 19.09
CA ASP A 565 17.28 3.25 20.21
C ASP A 565 16.41 3.50 21.44
N TRP A 566 15.64 2.48 21.82
CA TRP A 566 14.76 2.43 22.98
C TRP A 566 15.31 1.56 24.10
N GLU A 567 16.56 1.09 24.00
CA GLU A 567 17.14 0.11 24.92
C GLU A 567 17.58 0.75 26.23
N THR A 568 17.75 2.07 26.28
CA THR A 568 18.02 2.78 27.53
C THR A 568 16.69 3.19 28.17
N SER A 569 16.48 2.84 29.42
CA SER A 569 15.30 3.27 30.18
C SER A 569 15.21 4.79 30.23
N ASN A 570 13.99 5.33 30.06
CA ASN A 570 13.68 6.77 30.08
C ASN A 570 14.34 7.63 28.99
N GLU A 571 14.92 7.00 27.94
CA GLU A 571 15.50 7.70 26.80
C GLU A 571 15.03 7.13 25.47
N VAL A 572 15.01 7.97 24.45
CA VAL A 572 14.94 7.59 23.04
C VAL A 572 16.12 8.26 22.35
N ASN A 573 17.04 7.46 21.87
CA ASN A 573 18.28 7.96 21.27
C ASN A 573 18.26 7.79 19.75
N PHE A 574 18.57 8.86 19.00
CA PHE A 574 18.72 8.86 17.55
C PHE A 574 20.18 9.03 17.17
N TYR A 575 20.71 8.13 16.37
CA TYR A 575 22.07 8.17 15.84
C TYR A 575 22.20 7.39 14.54
N ASN A 576 23.24 7.67 13.78
CA ASN A 576 23.56 6.91 12.57
C ASN A 576 24.15 5.54 12.92
N LEU A 577 23.79 4.53 12.13
CA LEU A 577 24.25 3.15 12.30
C LEU A 577 25.77 3.05 12.34
N LYS A 578 26.31 2.43 13.41
CA LYS A 578 27.76 2.19 13.60
C LYS A 578 28.15 0.71 13.45
N GLY A 579 27.33 -0.10 12.81
CA GLY A 579 27.55 -1.53 12.64
C GLY A 579 26.69 -2.06 11.51
N GLU A 580 26.01 -3.16 11.73
CA GLU A 580 25.15 -3.80 10.75
C GLU A 580 23.67 -3.65 11.13
N SER A 581 22.85 -3.38 10.14
CA SER A 581 21.40 -3.51 10.24
C SER A 581 20.86 -4.20 9.01
N TYR A 582 20.01 -5.21 9.23
CA TYR A 582 19.41 -5.96 8.14
C TYR A 582 18.01 -6.45 8.47
N ALA A 583 17.25 -6.77 7.42
CA ALA A 583 15.97 -7.45 7.51
C ALA A 583 15.92 -8.62 6.53
N ASN A 584 15.77 -9.85 7.03
CA ASN A 584 15.43 -11.03 6.26
C ASN A 584 13.93 -11.31 6.40
N SER A 585 13.25 -11.55 5.30
CA SER A 585 11.84 -11.87 5.25
C SER A 585 11.59 -13.08 4.36
N PHE A 586 10.98 -14.12 4.91
CA PHE A 586 10.50 -15.27 4.17
C PHE A 586 8.97 -15.33 4.27
N GLN A 587 8.28 -15.61 3.16
CA GLN A 587 6.84 -15.85 3.12
C GLN A 587 6.54 -17.05 2.23
N ALA A 588 5.72 -17.97 2.74
CA ALA A 588 5.08 -19.02 1.96
C ALA A 588 3.57 -18.76 1.95
N GLU A 589 2.96 -18.70 0.78
CA GLU A 589 1.52 -18.43 0.60
C GLU A 589 0.90 -19.50 -0.28
N LEU A 590 -0.23 -20.06 0.16
CA LEU A 590 -1.04 -21.04 -0.57
C LEU A 590 -2.46 -20.52 -0.74
N ASN A 591 -2.91 -20.47 -1.98
CA ASN A 591 -4.29 -20.13 -2.34
C ASN A 591 -4.95 -21.35 -2.98
N VAL A 592 -6.14 -21.74 -2.51
CA VAL A 592 -6.89 -22.89 -3.03
C VAL A 592 -8.35 -22.52 -3.25
N ASN A 593 -8.84 -22.75 -4.46
CA ASN A 593 -10.27 -22.68 -4.75
C ASN A 593 -10.91 -24.04 -4.53
N ILE A 594 -11.57 -24.25 -3.37
CA ILE A 594 -12.11 -25.55 -2.95
C ILE A 594 -13.35 -25.93 -3.75
N THR A 595 -14.28 -24.99 -3.91
CA THR A 595 -15.50 -25.17 -4.73
C THR A 595 -15.83 -23.86 -5.44
N LYS A 596 -16.87 -23.86 -6.30
CA LYS A 596 -17.42 -22.59 -6.79
C LYS A 596 -17.86 -21.73 -5.62
N GLY A 597 -17.19 -20.62 -5.41
CA GLY A 597 -17.50 -19.66 -4.34
C GLY A 597 -16.72 -19.83 -3.05
N LEU A 598 -15.96 -20.90 -2.80
CA LEU A 598 -15.15 -21.10 -1.59
C LEU A 598 -13.65 -20.99 -1.91
N ASP A 599 -13.01 -19.96 -1.42
CA ASP A 599 -11.58 -19.71 -1.52
C ASP A 599 -10.92 -19.77 -0.14
N ILE A 600 -9.79 -20.42 -0.06
CA ILE A 600 -8.94 -20.45 1.14
C ILE A 600 -7.58 -19.87 0.76
N ARG A 601 -7.09 -18.95 1.56
CA ARG A 601 -5.76 -18.37 1.49
C ARG A 601 -5.07 -18.59 2.82
N THR A 602 -3.87 -19.14 2.79
CA THR A 602 -3.03 -19.29 3.99
C THR A 602 -1.64 -18.78 3.70
N ALA A 603 -1.01 -18.17 4.69
CA ALA A 603 0.37 -17.74 4.58
C ALA A 603 1.11 -17.93 5.90
N TYR A 604 2.38 -18.29 5.80
CA TYR A 604 3.35 -18.29 6.88
C TYR A 604 4.45 -17.29 6.57
N LYS A 605 4.84 -16.50 7.57
CA LYS A 605 5.94 -15.55 7.47
C LYS A 605 6.98 -15.81 8.56
N TYR A 606 8.22 -15.57 8.18
CA TYR A 606 9.36 -15.55 9.10
C TYR A 606 10.17 -14.28 8.88
N TYR A 607 10.48 -13.58 9.98
CA TYR A 607 11.30 -12.38 9.99
C TYR A 607 12.52 -12.57 10.89
N ASP A 608 13.69 -12.15 10.37
CA ASP A 608 14.91 -11.98 11.14
C ASP A 608 15.43 -10.56 10.86
N VAL A 609 15.07 -9.64 11.75
CA VAL A 609 15.39 -8.21 11.64
C VAL A 609 16.26 -7.81 12.81
N LYS A 610 17.49 -7.42 12.53
CA LYS A 610 18.48 -7.08 13.55
C LYS A 610 19.15 -5.76 13.23
N THR A 611 19.51 -5.05 14.31
CA THR A 611 20.24 -3.80 14.26
C THR A 611 21.31 -3.81 15.35
N ASP A 612 22.50 -3.31 15.05
CA ASP A 612 23.52 -2.99 16.05
C ASP A 612 23.08 -1.72 16.78
N TYR A 613 22.54 -1.90 17.99
CA TYR A 613 22.25 -0.82 18.91
C TYR A 613 23.54 -0.40 19.66
N SER A 614 23.45 0.67 20.44
CA SER A 614 24.62 1.13 21.24
C SER A 614 25.13 0.09 22.22
N SER A 615 24.26 -0.80 22.69
CA SER A 615 24.61 -1.87 23.64
C SER A 615 25.16 -3.11 22.92
N GLU A 616 24.40 -3.64 21.93
CA GLU A 616 24.72 -4.88 21.20
C GLU A 616 23.83 -5.05 19.99
N LYS A 617 24.06 -6.13 19.22
CA LYS A 617 23.18 -6.51 18.10
C LYS A 617 21.93 -7.24 18.60
N LEU A 618 20.77 -6.60 18.47
CA LEU A 618 19.50 -7.12 18.95
C LEU A 618 18.46 -7.29 17.81
N ASP A 619 17.50 -8.16 18.08
CA ASP A 619 16.28 -8.24 17.27
C ASP A 619 15.49 -6.92 17.40
N LYS A 620 14.93 -6.42 16.29
CA LYS A 620 14.10 -5.21 16.31
C LYS A 620 12.90 -5.38 17.24
N PRO A 621 12.67 -4.47 18.20
CA PRO A 621 11.54 -4.56 19.11
C PRO A 621 10.19 -4.63 18.39
N LEU A 622 9.21 -5.28 19.00
CA LEU A 622 7.83 -5.41 18.54
C LEU A 622 7.73 -5.89 17.08
N THR A 623 8.61 -6.85 16.74
CA THR A 623 8.61 -7.50 15.41
C THR A 623 8.55 -9.01 15.62
N PRO A 624 7.40 -9.66 15.34
CA PRO A 624 7.24 -11.10 15.56
C PRO A 624 8.11 -11.87 14.56
N LYS A 625 8.89 -12.87 15.05
CA LYS A 625 9.69 -13.73 14.18
C LYS A 625 8.79 -14.62 13.30
N HIS A 626 7.66 -15.04 13.81
CA HIS A 626 6.74 -15.94 13.12
C HIS A 626 5.34 -15.35 13.07
N ARG A 627 4.70 -15.48 11.92
CA ARG A 627 3.30 -15.11 11.73
C ARG A 627 2.59 -16.12 10.86
N ILE A 628 1.36 -16.46 11.22
CA ILE A 628 0.45 -17.28 10.42
C ILE A 628 -0.77 -16.44 10.07
N PHE A 629 -1.16 -16.49 8.81
CA PHE A 629 -2.36 -15.85 8.28
C PHE A 629 -3.25 -16.90 7.62
N GLY A 630 -4.55 -16.80 7.86
CA GLY A 630 -5.57 -17.60 7.20
C GLY A 630 -6.78 -16.77 6.81
N ASN A 631 -7.26 -16.92 5.59
CA ASN A 631 -8.52 -16.29 5.16
C ASN A 631 -9.39 -17.32 4.45
N VAL A 632 -10.65 -17.38 4.83
CA VAL A 632 -11.68 -18.19 4.19
C VAL A 632 -12.76 -17.26 3.67
N SER A 633 -13.05 -17.31 2.39
CA SER A 633 -14.05 -16.50 1.72
C SER A 633 -15.04 -17.39 0.99
N PHE A 634 -16.32 -17.24 1.29
CA PHE A 634 -17.39 -18.01 0.66
C PHE A 634 -18.48 -17.10 0.13
N GLU A 635 -18.84 -17.29 -1.14
CA GLU A 635 -20.00 -16.64 -1.77
C GLU A 635 -20.98 -17.69 -2.27
N THR A 636 -22.26 -17.50 -1.97
CA THR A 636 -23.33 -18.33 -2.54
C THR A 636 -23.54 -17.98 -4.02
N LEU A 637 -24.22 -18.85 -4.75
CA LEU A 637 -24.57 -18.57 -6.14
C LEU A 637 -25.42 -17.30 -6.23
N ARG A 638 -25.10 -16.46 -7.21
CA ARG A 638 -25.82 -15.21 -7.46
C ARG A 638 -27.14 -15.51 -8.19
N LYS A 639 -28.21 -14.91 -7.71
CA LYS A 639 -29.52 -14.91 -8.40
C LYS A 639 -29.49 -13.89 -9.56
N VAL A 640 -30.48 -13.95 -10.45
CA VAL A 640 -30.61 -13.03 -11.59
C VAL A 640 -30.62 -11.55 -11.17
N ASN A 641 -31.28 -11.23 -10.05
CA ASN A 641 -31.29 -9.88 -9.48
C ASN A 641 -30.00 -9.51 -8.71
N GLY A 642 -28.94 -10.31 -8.79
CA GLY A 642 -27.69 -10.12 -8.09
C GLY A 642 -27.67 -10.60 -6.63
N ALA A 643 -28.80 -11.04 -6.07
CA ALA A 643 -28.89 -11.40 -4.65
C ALA A 643 -28.04 -12.63 -4.31
N HIS A 644 -27.22 -12.52 -3.27
CA HIS A 644 -26.37 -13.60 -2.74
C HIS A 644 -25.88 -13.28 -1.32
N TRP A 645 -25.21 -14.24 -0.70
CA TRP A 645 -24.50 -14.06 0.56
C TRP A 645 -23.00 -14.15 0.36
N LYS A 646 -22.25 -13.34 1.14
CA LYS A 646 -20.79 -13.43 1.26
C LYS A 646 -20.44 -13.68 2.74
N PHE A 647 -19.48 -14.54 2.96
CA PHE A 647 -18.93 -14.87 4.28
C PHE A 647 -17.42 -14.77 4.17
N ASP A 648 -16.83 -13.95 4.98
CA ASP A 648 -15.39 -13.73 5.02
C ASP A 648 -14.89 -13.89 6.46
N THR A 649 -13.79 -14.63 6.63
CA THR A 649 -13.18 -14.86 7.94
C THR A 649 -11.68 -14.78 7.79
N THR A 650 -11.04 -14.01 8.64
CA THR A 650 -9.57 -13.82 8.65
C THR A 650 -9.03 -14.17 10.03
N PHE A 651 -8.06 -15.08 10.06
CA PHE A 651 -7.33 -15.49 11.25
C PHE A 651 -5.88 -15.01 11.15
N ASN A 652 -5.37 -14.42 12.22
CA ASN A 652 -3.97 -14.06 12.37
C ASN A 652 -3.42 -14.65 13.67
N TRP A 653 -2.26 -15.28 13.60
CA TRP A 653 -1.46 -15.67 14.75
C TRP A 653 -0.11 -14.96 14.66
N LEU A 654 0.29 -14.32 15.75
CA LEU A 654 1.57 -13.64 15.93
C LEU A 654 2.37 -14.38 17.00
N GLY A 655 3.61 -14.74 16.67
CA GLY A 655 4.57 -15.29 17.62
C GLY A 655 5.05 -14.23 18.62
N GLU A 656 5.87 -14.68 19.56
CA GLU A 656 6.52 -13.80 20.55
C GLU A 656 7.31 -12.68 19.85
N GLN A 657 7.34 -11.51 20.48
CA GLN A 657 8.06 -10.34 20.03
C GLN A 657 8.97 -9.86 21.17
N ARG A 658 10.15 -9.38 20.87
CA ARG A 658 11.03 -8.77 21.87
C ARG A 658 10.50 -7.39 22.27
N PHE A 659 10.47 -7.07 23.55
CA PHE A 659 10.38 -5.70 24.05
C PHE A 659 11.75 -5.01 23.99
N SER A 660 11.80 -3.68 23.92
CA SER A 660 13.01 -2.95 24.33
C SER A 660 13.23 -3.10 25.83
N SER A 661 14.48 -2.95 26.28
CA SER A 661 14.83 -3.16 27.70
C SER A 661 14.11 -2.18 28.61
N THR A 662 13.59 -2.72 29.72
CA THR A 662 13.03 -1.96 30.84
C THR A 662 13.76 -2.27 32.16
N GLU A 663 14.93 -2.91 32.08
CA GLU A 663 15.70 -3.31 33.26
C GLU A 663 16.13 -2.15 34.17
N GLY A 664 16.27 -0.94 33.59
CA GLY A 664 16.58 0.28 34.34
C GLY A 664 15.39 0.87 35.11
N ASN A 665 14.17 0.38 34.90
CA ASN A 665 13.00 0.85 35.62
C ASN A 665 12.87 0.19 37.01
N PRO A 666 12.11 0.79 37.92
CA PRO A 666 11.65 0.09 39.14
C PRO A 666 10.98 -1.24 38.81
N THR A 667 11.08 -2.22 39.72
CA THR A 667 10.61 -3.60 39.43
C THR A 667 9.15 -3.70 39.02
N GLU A 668 8.31 -2.83 39.56
CA GLU A 668 6.85 -2.73 39.18
C GLU A 668 6.62 -2.30 37.75
N TYR A 669 7.58 -1.63 37.12
CA TYR A 669 7.53 -1.14 35.72
C TYR A 669 8.47 -1.92 34.79
N GLN A 670 8.94 -3.10 35.19
CA GLN A 670 9.73 -3.98 34.35
C GLN A 670 8.86 -4.93 33.55
N LEU A 671 9.11 -5.02 32.26
CA LEU A 671 8.44 -5.95 31.34
C LEU A 671 9.32 -7.21 31.13
N PRO A 672 8.73 -8.36 30.81
CA PRO A 672 9.49 -9.53 30.38
C PRO A 672 10.25 -9.24 29.08
N GLU A 673 11.29 -10.01 28.79
CA GLU A 673 12.07 -9.86 27.55
C GLU A 673 11.19 -9.99 26.28
N LYS A 674 10.15 -10.82 26.36
CA LYS A 674 9.27 -11.12 25.21
C LYS A 674 7.79 -11.05 25.59
N THR A 675 6.99 -10.71 24.57
CA THR A 675 5.52 -10.72 24.65
C THR A 675 4.99 -12.15 24.66
N SER A 676 3.74 -12.32 25.05
CA SER A 676 2.95 -13.52 24.74
C SER A 676 2.62 -13.61 23.24
N THR A 677 2.24 -14.81 22.79
CA THR A 677 1.69 -15.01 21.45
C THR A 677 0.25 -14.54 21.38
N LEU A 678 -0.19 -14.10 20.19
CA LEU A 678 -1.55 -13.57 19.98
C LEU A 678 -2.25 -14.29 18.85
N SER A 679 -3.57 -14.50 19.03
CA SER A 679 -4.45 -15.04 17.97
C SER A 679 -5.67 -14.16 17.84
N THR A 680 -5.90 -13.59 16.67
CA THR A 680 -7.11 -12.79 16.38
C THR A 680 -7.93 -13.41 15.25
N LEU A 681 -9.24 -13.29 15.37
CA LEU A 681 -10.20 -13.75 14.37
C LEU A 681 -11.15 -12.61 14.03
N ASN A 682 -11.22 -12.25 12.76
CA ASN A 682 -12.17 -11.28 12.22
C ASN A 682 -13.14 -12.00 11.29
N ALA A 683 -14.42 -11.62 11.31
CA ALA A 683 -15.42 -12.21 10.40
C ALA A 683 -16.45 -11.18 9.96
N GLN A 684 -16.93 -11.33 8.71
CA GLN A 684 -18.00 -10.51 8.14
C GLN A 684 -18.99 -11.39 7.36
N ILE A 685 -20.27 -11.08 7.51
CA ILE A 685 -21.35 -11.62 6.71
C ILE A 685 -21.99 -10.47 5.95
N THR A 686 -22.12 -10.61 4.64
CA THR A 686 -22.76 -9.61 3.78
C THR A 686 -23.94 -10.24 3.05
N LYS A 687 -25.11 -9.63 3.17
CA LYS A 687 -26.28 -9.94 2.36
C LYS A 687 -26.40 -8.94 1.24
N VAL A 688 -26.15 -9.36 0.02
CA VAL A 688 -26.48 -8.62 -1.18
C VAL A 688 -27.94 -8.91 -1.53
N PHE A 689 -28.79 -7.89 -1.54
CA PHE A 689 -30.21 -8.00 -1.87
C PHE A 689 -30.47 -7.79 -3.35
N SER A 690 -29.70 -6.90 -3.98
CA SER A 690 -29.77 -6.56 -5.40
C SER A 690 -28.41 -6.03 -5.88
N HIS A 691 -28.33 -5.66 -7.16
CA HIS A 691 -27.14 -4.96 -7.69
C HIS A 691 -26.88 -3.62 -6.97
N SER A 692 -27.95 -3.00 -6.42
CA SER A 692 -27.90 -1.66 -5.84
C SER A 692 -27.81 -1.63 -4.31
N PHE A 693 -28.10 -2.74 -3.60
CA PHE A 693 -28.20 -2.67 -2.13
C PHE A 693 -27.65 -3.91 -1.44
N GLU A 694 -26.79 -3.65 -0.46
CA GLU A 694 -26.25 -4.68 0.44
C GLU A 694 -26.17 -4.20 1.88
N VAL A 695 -26.27 -5.14 2.82
CA VAL A 695 -26.08 -4.94 4.26
C VAL A 695 -25.02 -5.90 4.75
N TYR A 696 -24.16 -5.45 5.64
CA TYR A 696 -23.11 -6.27 6.24
C TYR A 696 -23.10 -6.14 7.76
N LEU A 697 -22.72 -7.24 8.39
CA LEU A 697 -22.49 -7.36 9.85
C LEU A 697 -21.14 -8.04 10.02
N GLY A 698 -20.37 -7.63 10.99
CA GLY A 698 -19.10 -8.26 11.26
C GLY A 698 -18.60 -8.02 12.68
N GLY A 699 -17.47 -8.63 12.96
CA GLY A 699 -16.74 -8.45 14.20
C GLY A 699 -15.26 -8.57 13.99
N GLU A 700 -14.53 -7.72 14.67
CA GLU A 700 -13.08 -7.71 14.78
C GLU A 700 -12.67 -8.31 16.12
N ASN A 701 -11.53 -9.02 16.12
CA ASN A 701 -11.00 -9.67 17.33
C ASN A 701 -12.04 -10.52 18.07
N LEU A 702 -12.75 -11.39 17.34
CA LEU A 702 -13.78 -12.28 17.90
C LEU A 702 -13.23 -13.28 18.93
N THR A 703 -11.91 -13.47 18.96
CA THR A 703 -11.20 -14.23 20.02
C THR A 703 -11.15 -13.49 21.35
N ASN A 704 -11.55 -12.23 21.35
CA ASN A 704 -11.59 -11.34 22.53
C ASN A 704 -10.25 -11.24 23.26
N VAL A 705 -9.14 -11.37 22.52
CA VAL A 705 -7.80 -11.21 23.06
C VAL A 705 -7.50 -9.74 23.26
N LYS A 706 -6.94 -9.39 24.40
CA LYS A 706 -6.42 -8.06 24.69
C LYS A 706 -5.05 -8.17 25.35
N GLN A 707 -4.24 -7.16 25.15
CA GLN A 707 -2.97 -7.01 25.85
C GLN A 707 -3.22 -6.57 27.27
N ASP A 708 -2.55 -7.22 28.22
CA ASP A 708 -2.54 -6.76 29.60
C ASP A 708 -1.57 -5.57 29.71
N ASN A 709 -1.95 -4.53 30.43
CA ASN A 709 -1.16 -3.33 30.72
C ASN A 709 -0.49 -2.71 29.45
N PRO A 710 -1.28 -2.21 28.49
CA PRO A 710 -0.72 -1.61 27.27
C PRO A 710 0.03 -0.30 27.51
N ILE A 711 -0.21 0.35 28.67
CA ILE A 711 0.44 1.59 29.10
C ILE A 711 1.25 1.28 30.37
N LEU A 712 2.56 1.47 30.27
CA LEU A 712 3.45 1.36 31.42
C LEU A 712 3.37 2.64 32.26
N GLY A 713 3.21 2.51 33.58
CA GLY A 713 3.08 3.65 34.50
C GLY A 713 1.79 4.45 34.32
N SER A 714 0.67 3.80 33.96
CA SER A 714 -0.64 4.47 33.80
C SER A 714 -1.16 5.09 35.12
N ASP A 715 -0.69 4.60 36.28
CA ASP A 715 -0.96 5.12 37.61
C ASP A 715 -0.24 6.44 37.92
N ASP A 716 0.89 6.73 37.26
CA ASP A 716 1.61 7.99 37.34
C ASP A 716 1.99 8.52 35.96
N PRO A 717 1.01 9.08 35.19
CA PRO A 717 1.20 9.43 33.78
C PRO A 717 2.15 10.64 33.55
N PHE A 718 2.57 11.33 34.60
CA PHE A 718 3.61 12.38 34.54
C PHE A 718 4.95 11.94 35.12
N GLY A 719 5.02 10.73 35.68
CA GLY A 719 6.25 10.10 36.16
C GLY A 719 7.17 9.64 35.04
N SER A 720 8.43 9.42 35.33
CA SER A 720 9.48 9.08 34.37
C SER A 720 9.30 7.71 33.70
N ASN A 721 8.43 6.83 34.25
CA ASN A 721 8.22 5.49 33.73
C ASN A 721 6.95 5.39 32.86
N PHE A 722 6.24 6.50 32.63
CA PHE A 722 5.08 6.51 31.74
C PHE A 722 5.47 6.27 30.29
N ASP A 723 4.90 5.22 29.67
CA ASP A 723 5.21 4.85 28.30
C ASP A 723 4.04 4.08 27.65
N THR A 724 3.54 4.60 26.54
CA THR A 724 2.43 4.04 25.77
C THR A 724 2.87 3.20 24.58
N THR A 725 4.19 3.01 24.37
CA THR A 725 4.74 2.45 23.11
C THR A 725 4.92 0.93 23.12
N PHE A 726 4.66 0.27 24.24
CA PHE A 726 4.82 -1.17 24.41
C PHE A 726 3.63 -1.99 23.89
N VAL A 727 3.00 -1.55 22.79
CA VAL A 727 1.84 -2.20 22.21
C VAL A 727 2.23 -3.26 21.19
N TYR A 728 1.82 -4.50 21.43
CA TYR A 728 2.07 -5.65 20.55
C TYR A 728 0.79 -6.37 20.09
N GLY A 729 -0.36 -6.01 20.63
CA GLY A 729 -1.65 -6.65 20.35
C GLY A 729 -2.85 -5.71 20.47
N PRO A 730 -4.06 -6.24 20.38
CA PRO A 730 -5.27 -5.45 20.61
C PRO A 730 -5.32 -4.91 22.05
N ILE A 731 -5.64 -3.62 22.18
CA ILE A 731 -5.76 -2.93 23.47
C ILE A 731 -7.11 -3.25 24.12
N PHE A 732 -8.15 -3.34 23.31
CA PHE A 732 -9.51 -3.70 23.72
C PHE A 732 -9.94 -5.00 23.06
N GLY A 733 -10.95 -5.67 23.64
CA GLY A 733 -11.44 -6.97 23.19
C GLY A 733 -12.25 -6.92 21.88
N ALA A 734 -13.22 -7.79 21.75
CA ALA A 734 -14.05 -7.92 20.55
C ALA A 734 -14.83 -6.63 20.25
N SER A 735 -14.89 -6.25 18.97
CA SER A 735 -15.69 -5.14 18.46
C SER A 735 -16.62 -5.62 17.36
N TYR A 736 -17.90 -5.24 17.45
CA TYR A 736 -18.92 -5.60 16.46
C TYR A 736 -19.34 -4.38 15.66
N TYR A 737 -19.66 -4.59 14.39
CA TYR A 737 -20.06 -3.52 13.50
C TYR A 737 -21.17 -3.93 12.54
N ALA A 738 -21.89 -2.94 12.04
CA ALA A 738 -22.91 -3.09 11.01
C ALA A 738 -22.79 -1.95 9.99
N GLY A 739 -23.23 -2.22 8.78
CA GLY A 739 -23.32 -1.17 7.78
C GLY A 739 -24.16 -1.55 6.56
N LEU A 740 -24.41 -0.57 5.75
CA LEU A 740 -25.17 -0.72 4.51
C LEU A 740 -24.45 0.00 3.36
N ARG A 741 -24.62 -0.53 2.16
CA ARG A 741 -24.13 0.09 0.91
C ARG A 741 -25.26 0.19 -0.10
N TYR A 742 -25.40 1.37 -0.66
CA TYR A 742 -26.34 1.64 -1.74
C TYR A 742 -25.59 2.18 -2.96
N LYS A 743 -25.96 1.70 -4.16
CA LYS A 743 -25.34 2.03 -5.44
C LYS A 743 -26.40 2.34 -6.46
N LEU A 744 -26.21 3.43 -7.19
CA LEU A 744 -27.00 3.79 -8.36
C LEU A 744 -26.07 3.91 -9.57
N ASN A 745 -26.22 3.01 -10.52
CA ASN A 745 -25.42 2.98 -11.76
C ASN A 745 -25.91 4.02 -12.79
#